data_fc418ea01f2d08a912c90c8be0e046ab
#
_entry.id   fc418ea01f2d08a912c90c8be0e046ab
#
_cell.length_a   1.000
_cell.length_b   1.000
_cell.length_c   1.000
_cell.angle_alpha   90.00
_cell.angle_beta   90.00
_cell.angle_gamma   90.00
#
_symmetry.space_group_name_H-M   'P 1'
#
loop_
_entity.id
_entity.type
_entity.pdbx_description
1 polymer ?
#
loop_
_entity_poly.entity_id
_entity_poly.type
_entity_poly.pdbx_seq_one_letter_code
_entity_poly.pdbx_strand_id
1 'polypeptide(L)'
;MSDWILTNKLLAGIQAQQAGDLRQAEAIYSEILADFPEHADALHLLGTVAQARGDSELAAALIAEAIEQHPEVALYHHNLGVVYESLGQLEEALPCYQQSLKLNPHAAGSAFQAGKILVNLRRSEEAIALLNPLLENSDEQTGIPLAQVHLNLAIAYRDQGEHAVALDHLEKALALDPQLEQARWFYHLYLPAVYQSEEELNSFRARFVEHLDRLIEETPLETEEQRRTALWASGLGTNHYLQYQGYNDLDLQKKYAQFVQRIVNACYPDWRYLPCQSQPGDPLRVGFASASMRACSYSRLSLGWVKYLNANWADGQANSERKFQVFAYHLDPRTDFMTDRYRQYADVFRHIPTGLEDAARQILQDQLDILVYLEIGLSPLILQLASLRLAPIQCSTWAHPITSGLSTIDYFLSSDLMEPEDAQEHYSETLIRLPHLGTCFEKPVLPQQKRYREDFGLRRNAVVYLACQYLGKYLPQYDYLFAAIAQRVPNAQFVFLALPNAAIARQFRERLTRAFSLYGLNVEDHCLILPGLDYQDYLDLNRCADLMLDSYGWSGGITTLEAVAVGLPVITCPGKLMRGRHTYAILKRMELDSLIASDLKSYEDLAVKLGSDSEFRYHMAEEVRQRCHLLFEDRECVAALAHFFLTLTKKPDAGHD
;
A
#
# COMPACT_ATOMS: atom_id res chain seq x y z
N MET A 1 52.62 24.67 -11.47
CA MET A 1 52.86 24.17 -10.10
C MET A 1 53.51 22.82 -10.25
N SER A 2 54.56 22.43 -9.50
CA SER A 2 55.06 21.06 -9.65
C SER A 2 54.04 20.06 -9.14
N ASP A 3 53.92 18.87 -9.75
CA ASP A 3 52.97 17.78 -9.34
C ASP A 3 53.04 17.49 -7.83
N TRP A 4 54.23 17.62 -7.25
CA TRP A 4 54.43 17.46 -5.81
C TRP A 4 53.69 18.51 -4.95
N ILE A 5 53.60 19.78 -5.36
CA ILE A 5 52.90 20.86 -4.63
C ILE A 5 51.40 20.57 -4.72
N LEU A 6 50.90 20.19 -5.87
CA LEU A 6 49.48 19.87 -6.08
C LEU A 6 49.06 18.65 -5.23
N THR A 7 49.85 17.58 -5.23
CA THR A 7 49.60 16.42 -4.38
C THR A 7 49.53 16.75 -2.90
N ASN A 8 50.48 17.60 -2.42
CA ASN A 8 50.49 18.01 -1.02
C ASN A 8 49.30 18.93 -0.65
N LYS A 9 48.84 19.78 -1.57
CA LYS A 9 47.60 20.57 -1.35
C LYS A 9 46.36 19.65 -1.27
N LEU A 10 46.23 18.68 -2.17
CA LEU A 10 45.12 17.66 -2.11
C LEU A 10 45.16 16.90 -0.79
N LEU A 11 46.33 16.43 -0.35
CA LEU A 11 46.46 15.72 0.92
C LEU A 11 46.09 16.63 2.12
N ALA A 12 46.45 17.88 2.10
CA ALA A 12 46.08 18.84 3.15
C ALA A 12 44.56 19.07 3.18
N GLY A 13 43.91 19.13 2.00
CA GLY A 13 42.44 19.21 1.90
C GLY A 13 41.76 17.98 2.46
N ILE A 14 42.24 16.78 2.12
CA ILE A 14 41.74 15.50 2.65
C ILE A 14 41.91 15.45 4.17
N GLN A 15 43.04 15.87 4.72
CA GLN A 15 43.26 15.92 6.16
C GLN A 15 42.33 16.90 6.87
N ALA A 16 42.10 18.08 6.30
CA ALA A 16 41.11 19.01 6.81
C ALA A 16 39.70 18.43 6.82
N GLN A 17 39.31 17.76 5.74
CA GLN A 17 38.01 17.12 5.61
C GLN A 17 37.83 15.99 6.65
N GLN A 18 38.85 15.14 6.83
CA GLN A 18 38.86 14.07 7.83
C GLN A 18 38.82 14.62 9.27
N ALA A 19 39.40 15.79 9.51
CA ALA A 19 39.33 16.49 10.79
C ALA A 19 37.98 17.22 11.02
N GLY A 20 37.06 17.20 10.04
CA GLY A 20 35.76 17.88 10.10
C GLY A 20 35.81 19.36 9.76
N ASP A 21 36.98 19.93 9.39
CA ASP A 21 37.09 21.32 8.95
C ASP A 21 36.73 21.43 7.46
N LEU A 22 35.41 21.35 7.21
CA LEU A 22 34.85 21.40 5.85
C LEU A 22 35.12 22.78 5.17
N ARG A 23 35.27 23.86 5.95
CA ARG A 23 35.57 25.18 5.38
C ARG A 23 37.00 25.27 4.87
N GLN A 24 37.95 24.72 5.63
CA GLN A 24 39.35 24.67 5.21
C GLN A 24 39.50 23.73 3.99
N ALA A 25 38.85 22.58 3.99
CA ALA A 25 38.85 21.64 2.86
C ALA A 25 38.32 22.32 1.58
N GLU A 26 37.14 22.97 1.65
CA GLU A 26 36.55 23.74 0.56
C GLU A 26 37.50 24.81 -0.01
N ALA A 27 38.12 25.60 0.87
CA ALA A 27 39.06 26.63 0.44
C ALA A 27 40.26 26.05 -0.31
N ILE A 28 40.81 24.93 0.17
CA ILE A 28 41.97 24.28 -0.46
C ILE A 28 41.58 23.72 -1.84
N TYR A 29 40.44 23.00 -1.95
CA TYR A 29 40.00 22.45 -3.23
C TYR A 29 39.62 23.52 -4.24
N SER A 30 38.98 24.64 -3.78
CA SER A 30 38.67 25.75 -4.62
C SER A 30 39.94 26.50 -5.10
N GLU A 31 40.98 26.61 -4.29
CA GLU A 31 42.27 27.12 -4.73
C GLU A 31 42.93 26.28 -5.81
N ILE A 32 42.81 24.93 -5.69
CA ILE A 32 43.31 24.02 -6.73
C ILE A 32 42.55 24.26 -8.03
N LEU A 33 41.22 24.32 -7.97
CA LEU A 33 40.37 24.52 -9.13
C LEU A 33 40.49 25.90 -9.78
N ALA A 34 40.90 26.93 -9.01
CA ALA A 34 41.21 28.21 -9.58
C ALA A 34 42.42 28.17 -10.54
N ASP A 35 43.43 27.34 -10.21
CA ASP A 35 44.62 27.13 -11.06
C ASP A 35 44.41 26.03 -12.10
N PHE A 36 43.60 25.02 -11.77
CA PHE A 36 43.35 23.80 -12.58
C PHE A 36 41.84 23.48 -12.59
N PRO A 37 41.02 24.17 -13.37
CA PRO A 37 39.56 24.03 -13.34
C PRO A 37 39.05 22.60 -13.64
N GLU A 38 39.76 21.84 -14.45
CA GLU A 38 39.39 20.46 -14.86
C GLU A 38 40.05 19.36 -14.00
N HIS A 39 40.57 19.72 -12.80
CA HIS A 39 41.21 18.72 -11.95
C HIS A 39 40.19 17.81 -11.28
N ALA A 40 39.99 16.61 -11.83
CA ALA A 40 38.94 15.68 -11.46
C ALA A 40 38.90 15.33 -9.96
N ASP A 41 40.06 15.02 -9.34
CA ASP A 41 40.09 14.73 -7.90
C ASP A 41 39.66 15.93 -7.04
N ALA A 42 40.03 17.15 -7.43
CA ALA A 42 39.63 18.35 -6.69
C ALA A 42 38.12 18.63 -6.86
N LEU A 43 37.57 18.46 -8.07
CA LEU A 43 36.15 18.55 -8.34
C LEU A 43 35.38 17.51 -7.50
N HIS A 44 35.79 16.26 -7.56
CA HIS A 44 35.15 15.18 -6.79
C HIS A 44 35.20 15.44 -5.27
N LEU A 45 36.38 15.80 -4.72
CA LEU A 45 36.54 16.06 -3.29
C LEU A 45 35.75 17.30 -2.84
N LEU A 46 35.71 18.37 -3.67
CA LEU A 46 34.83 19.53 -3.41
C LEU A 46 33.35 19.12 -3.42
N GLY A 47 32.94 18.26 -4.34
CA GLY A 47 31.61 17.68 -4.37
C GLY A 47 31.26 16.91 -3.10
N THR A 48 32.20 16.10 -2.57
CA THR A 48 31.97 15.40 -1.29
C THR A 48 31.88 16.35 -0.08
N VAL A 49 32.58 17.48 -0.10
CA VAL A 49 32.42 18.55 0.91
C VAL A 49 31.07 19.24 0.78
N ALA A 50 30.61 19.54 -0.44
CA ALA A 50 29.29 20.10 -0.68
C ALA A 50 28.19 19.17 -0.15
N GLN A 51 28.30 17.87 -0.42
CA GLN A 51 27.38 16.85 0.12
C GLN A 51 27.37 16.86 1.67
N ALA A 52 28.52 16.88 2.29
CA ALA A 52 28.63 16.91 3.76
C ALA A 52 28.04 18.19 4.39
N ARG A 53 27.94 19.27 3.61
CA ARG A 53 27.26 20.53 4.02
C ARG A 53 25.78 20.58 3.69
N GLY A 54 25.24 19.54 3.04
CA GLY A 54 23.85 19.43 2.66
C GLY A 54 23.49 20.07 1.31
N ASP A 55 24.48 20.50 0.51
CA ASP A 55 24.28 21.01 -0.84
C ASP A 55 24.44 19.88 -1.86
N SER A 56 23.42 19.01 -1.91
CA SER A 56 23.46 17.82 -2.77
C SER A 56 23.37 18.16 -4.26
N GLU A 57 22.74 19.27 -4.65
CA GLU A 57 22.67 19.68 -6.06
C GLU A 57 24.05 20.11 -6.57
N LEU A 58 24.77 20.95 -5.79
CA LEU A 58 26.14 21.32 -6.11
C LEU A 58 27.08 20.10 -6.11
N ALA A 59 26.91 19.20 -5.14
CA ALA A 59 27.68 17.96 -5.07
C ALA A 59 27.52 17.11 -6.35
N ALA A 60 26.28 16.92 -6.82
CA ALA A 60 26.00 16.17 -8.04
C ALA A 60 26.69 16.80 -9.26
N ALA A 61 26.60 18.14 -9.41
CA ALA A 61 27.21 18.86 -10.52
C ALA A 61 28.74 18.69 -10.54
N LEU A 62 29.41 18.89 -9.39
CA LEU A 62 30.87 18.80 -9.28
C LEU A 62 31.39 17.38 -9.52
N ILE A 63 30.70 16.35 -8.97
CA ILE A 63 31.11 14.97 -9.17
C ILE A 63 30.84 14.53 -10.61
N ALA A 64 29.74 14.98 -11.24
CA ALA A 64 29.48 14.71 -12.64
C ALA A 64 30.57 15.30 -13.55
N GLU A 65 31.00 16.54 -13.28
CA GLU A 65 32.13 17.17 -13.99
C GLU A 65 33.45 16.38 -13.80
N ALA A 66 33.70 15.86 -12.58
CA ALA A 66 34.86 15.00 -12.34
C ALA A 66 34.79 13.68 -13.16
N ILE A 67 33.60 13.10 -13.31
CA ILE A 67 33.37 11.90 -14.15
C ILE A 67 33.58 12.21 -15.64
N GLU A 68 33.21 13.39 -16.11
CA GLU A 68 33.49 13.80 -17.50
C GLU A 68 34.99 13.83 -17.81
N GLN A 69 35.82 14.22 -16.83
CA GLN A 69 37.27 14.22 -16.96
C GLN A 69 37.88 12.81 -16.87
N HIS A 70 37.42 11.99 -15.89
CA HIS A 70 37.94 10.66 -15.61
C HIS A 70 36.78 9.66 -15.38
N PRO A 71 36.12 9.18 -16.45
CA PRO A 71 34.99 8.26 -16.37
C PRO A 71 35.32 6.84 -15.88
N GLU A 72 36.60 6.49 -15.82
CA GLU A 72 37.11 5.17 -15.39
C GLU A 72 37.28 5.08 -13.86
N VAL A 73 37.05 6.14 -13.09
CA VAL A 73 37.24 6.12 -11.63
C VAL A 73 36.00 5.66 -10.90
N ALA A 74 35.99 4.41 -10.44
CA ALA A 74 34.85 3.79 -9.77
C ALA A 74 34.32 4.57 -8.57
N LEU A 75 35.21 5.24 -7.81
CA LEU A 75 34.86 6.02 -6.62
C LEU A 75 33.97 7.23 -6.95
N TYR A 76 34.21 7.89 -8.10
CA TYR A 76 33.40 9.04 -8.50
C TYR A 76 31.95 8.62 -8.76
N HIS A 77 31.76 7.53 -9.49
CA HIS A 77 30.42 6.95 -9.72
C HIS A 77 29.76 6.50 -8.41
N HIS A 78 30.50 5.88 -7.49
CA HIS A 78 29.96 5.53 -6.18
C HIS A 78 29.42 6.78 -5.44
N ASN A 79 30.23 7.84 -5.34
CA ASN A 79 29.85 9.02 -4.61
C ASN A 79 28.73 9.82 -5.28
N LEU A 80 28.66 9.82 -6.62
CA LEU A 80 27.51 10.36 -7.33
C LEU A 80 26.20 9.60 -6.99
N GLY A 81 26.29 8.26 -6.89
CA GLY A 81 25.19 7.43 -6.42
C GLY A 81 24.71 7.80 -5.01
N VAL A 82 25.65 8.04 -4.08
CA VAL A 82 25.35 8.49 -2.71
C VAL A 82 24.63 9.87 -2.73
N VAL A 83 25.06 10.77 -3.58
CA VAL A 83 24.40 12.09 -3.73
C VAL A 83 22.99 11.95 -4.26
N TYR A 84 22.75 11.14 -5.30
CA TYR A 84 21.41 10.88 -5.81
C TYR A 84 20.50 10.19 -4.78
N GLU A 85 21.01 9.27 -3.95
CA GLU A 85 20.24 8.72 -2.83
C GLU A 85 19.79 9.83 -1.84
N SER A 86 20.68 10.76 -1.51
CA SER A 86 20.34 11.87 -0.58
C SER A 86 19.28 12.81 -1.16
N LEU A 87 19.20 12.92 -2.49
CA LEU A 87 18.17 13.65 -3.22
C LEU A 87 16.86 12.81 -3.39
N GLY A 88 16.84 11.55 -2.95
CA GLY A 88 15.71 10.64 -3.14
C GLY A 88 15.57 10.11 -4.57
N GLN A 89 16.56 10.32 -5.43
CA GLN A 89 16.60 9.95 -6.84
C GLN A 89 17.20 8.55 -7.00
N LEU A 90 16.44 7.52 -6.58
CA LEU A 90 16.93 6.14 -6.54
C LEU A 90 17.14 5.54 -7.95
N GLU A 91 16.36 6.00 -8.94
CA GLU A 91 16.48 5.54 -10.32
C GLU A 91 17.76 6.05 -10.99
N GLU A 92 18.25 7.23 -10.58
CA GLU A 92 19.51 7.82 -11.00
C GLU A 92 20.71 7.27 -10.22
N ALA A 93 20.52 6.94 -8.93
CA ALA A 93 21.58 6.40 -8.07
C ALA A 93 22.01 5.00 -8.51
N LEU A 94 21.06 4.12 -8.88
CA LEU A 94 21.35 2.72 -9.24
C LEU A 94 22.33 2.59 -10.41
N PRO A 95 22.16 3.28 -11.56
CA PRO A 95 23.16 3.25 -12.65
C PRO A 95 24.56 3.69 -12.22
N CYS A 96 24.68 4.66 -11.31
CA CYS A 96 25.96 5.13 -10.80
C CYS A 96 26.68 4.01 -10.02
N TYR A 97 25.98 3.32 -9.10
CA TYR A 97 26.57 2.19 -8.39
C TYR A 97 26.89 1.01 -9.32
N GLN A 98 26.05 0.74 -10.30
CA GLN A 98 26.31 -0.30 -11.31
C GLN A 98 27.55 0.03 -12.17
N GLN A 99 27.76 1.30 -12.53
CA GLN A 99 28.98 1.71 -13.24
C GLN A 99 30.21 1.59 -12.33
N SER A 100 30.10 1.97 -11.06
CA SER A 100 31.17 1.76 -10.07
C SER A 100 31.57 0.28 -9.98
N LEU A 101 30.59 -0.64 -9.93
CA LEU A 101 30.83 -2.10 -9.90
C LEU A 101 31.42 -2.64 -11.21
N LYS A 102 31.02 -2.08 -12.34
CA LYS A 102 31.60 -2.44 -13.64
C LYS A 102 33.10 -2.10 -13.71
N LEU A 103 33.46 -0.96 -13.13
CA LEU A 103 34.87 -0.49 -13.08
C LEU A 103 35.66 -1.20 -11.98
N ASN A 104 35.07 -1.47 -10.83
CA ASN A 104 35.63 -2.21 -9.72
C ASN A 104 34.63 -3.24 -9.18
N PRO A 105 34.67 -4.49 -9.63
CA PRO A 105 33.78 -5.56 -9.19
C PRO A 105 33.87 -5.90 -7.68
N HIS A 106 34.90 -5.45 -7.00
CA HIS A 106 35.12 -5.66 -5.56
C HIS A 106 34.70 -4.44 -4.70
N ALA A 107 34.01 -3.45 -5.29
CA ALA A 107 33.52 -2.27 -4.56
C ALA A 107 32.33 -2.65 -3.66
N ALA A 108 32.61 -3.24 -2.49
CA ALA A 108 31.61 -3.75 -1.55
C ALA A 108 30.56 -2.68 -1.14
N GLY A 109 30.98 -1.42 -0.94
CA GLY A 109 30.07 -0.31 -0.69
C GLY A 109 29.05 -0.08 -1.81
N SER A 110 29.50 -0.11 -3.07
CA SER A 110 28.61 0.02 -4.24
C SER A 110 27.66 -1.18 -4.38
N ALA A 111 28.14 -2.40 -4.09
CA ALA A 111 27.31 -3.60 -4.11
C ALA A 111 26.21 -3.54 -3.04
N PHE A 112 26.56 -3.09 -1.84
CA PHE A 112 25.59 -2.95 -0.74
C PHE A 112 24.51 -1.90 -1.08
N GLN A 113 24.90 -0.70 -1.53
CA GLN A 113 23.93 0.35 -1.86
C GLN A 113 23.08 -0.01 -3.07
N ALA A 114 23.67 -0.55 -4.14
CA ALA A 114 22.89 -1.04 -5.29
C ALA A 114 21.91 -2.14 -4.87
N GLY A 115 22.33 -3.10 -4.03
CA GLY A 115 21.48 -4.16 -3.51
C GLY A 115 20.31 -3.63 -2.70
N LYS A 116 20.53 -2.65 -1.83
CA LYS A 116 19.50 -1.95 -1.05
C LYS A 116 18.47 -1.24 -1.96
N ILE A 117 18.94 -0.53 -2.98
CA ILE A 117 18.05 0.12 -3.95
C ILE A 117 17.23 -0.91 -4.73
N LEU A 118 17.86 -1.99 -5.18
CA LEU A 118 17.19 -3.07 -5.91
C LEU A 118 16.08 -3.74 -5.07
N VAL A 119 16.30 -3.90 -3.76
CA VAL A 119 15.25 -4.37 -2.82
C VAL A 119 14.06 -3.39 -2.82
N ASN A 120 14.32 -2.08 -2.73
CA ASN A 120 13.27 -1.06 -2.75
C ASN A 120 12.50 -1.04 -4.09
N LEU A 121 13.19 -1.30 -5.21
CA LEU A 121 12.61 -1.39 -6.54
C LEU A 121 11.96 -2.77 -6.84
N ARG A 122 11.91 -3.69 -5.87
CA ARG A 122 11.38 -5.06 -6.02
C ARG A 122 12.12 -5.92 -7.07
N ARG A 123 13.38 -5.59 -7.36
CA ARG A 123 14.28 -6.36 -8.23
C ARG A 123 15.08 -7.36 -7.42
N SER A 124 14.38 -8.27 -6.75
CA SER A 124 14.93 -9.12 -5.68
C SER A 124 16.01 -10.08 -6.15
N GLU A 125 15.92 -10.65 -7.35
CA GLU A 125 16.96 -11.55 -7.89
C GLU A 125 18.29 -10.83 -8.07
N GLU A 126 18.28 -9.62 -8.60
CA GLU A 126 19.48 -8.81 -8.77
C GLU A 126 20.04 -8.35 -7.42
N ALA A 127 19.15 -8.01 -6.47
CA ALA A 127 19.57 -7.67 -5.11
C ALA A 127 20.30 -8.84 -4.43
N ILE A 128 19.74 -10.05 -4.50
CA ILE A 128 20.33 -11.28 -3.94
C ILE A 128 21.72 -11.56 -4.57
N ALA A 129 21.83 -11.41 -5.89
CA ALA A 129 23.08 -11.62 -6.61
C ALA A 129 24.21 -10.66 -6.17
N LEU A 130 23.86 -9.41 -5.79
CA LEU A 130 24.84 -8.43 -5.31
C LEU A 130 25.14 -8.56 -3.81
N LEU A 131 24.16 -8.95 -3.01
CA LEU A 131 24.29 -8.95 -1.54
C LEU A 131 24.90 -10.24 -0.98
N ASN A 132 24.60 -11.42 -1.55
CA ASN A 132 25.15 -12.69 -1.06
C ASN A 132 26.68 -12.73 -1.07
N PRO A 133 27.41 -12.29 -2.13
CA PRO A 133 28.87 -12.29 -2.13
C PRO A 133 29.47 -11.42 -1.01
N LEU A 134 28.75 -10.42 -0.49
CA LEU A 134 29.23 -9.60 0.62
C LEU A 134 29.34 -10.39 1.94
N LEU A 135 28.52 -11.45 2.11
CA LEU A 135 28.58 -12.31 3.29
C LEU A 135 29.78 -13.26 3.27
N GLU A 136 30.24 -13.66 2.07
CA GLU A 136 31.35 -14.58 1.91
C GLU A 136 32.72 -13.88 1.99
N ASN A 137 32.78 -12.61 1.56
CA ASN A 137 34.01 -11.84 1.41
C ASN A 137 34.16 -10.74 2.48
N SER A 138 33.38 -10.77 3.55
CA SER A 138 33.42 -9.76 4.62
C SER A 138 34.61 -10.09 5.56
N ASP A 139 35.66 -9.32 5.45
CA ASP A 139 36.60 -9.12 6.55
C ASP A 139 36.22 -7.85 7.32
N GLU A 140 36.68 -7.70 8.55
CA GLU A 140 36.42 -6.53 9.40
C GLU A 140 36.85 -5.20 8.76
N GLN A 141 37.63 -5.24 7.68
CA GLN A 141 38.17 -4.06 7.00
C GLN A 141 37.23 -3.46 5.97
N THR A 142 36.20 -4.21 5.52
CA THR A 142 35.24 -3.73 4.50
C THR A 142 34.28 -2.68 5.02
N GLY A 143 34.07 -2.61 6.34
CA GLY A 143 33.15 -1.66 6.98
C GLY A 143 31.66 -1.83 6.57
N ILE A 144 31.31 -2.96 5.93
CA ILE A 144 29.94 -3.24 5.49
C ILE A 144 29.08 -3.67 6.68
N PRO A 145 27.90 -3.07 6.90
CA PRO A 145 27.00 -3.44 8.01
C PRO A 145 26.31 -4.77 7.72
N LEU A 146 26.93 -5.91 8.10
CA LEU A 146 26.42 -7.25 7.79
C LEU A 146 24.98 -7.50 8.28
N ALA A 147 24.60 -6.96 9.43
CA ALA A 147 23.22 -7.04 9.91
C ALA A 147 22.23 -6.43 8.90
N GLN A 148 22.61 -5.31 8.27
CA GLN A 148 21.80 -4.67 7.23
C GLN A 148 21.82 -5.46 5.91
N VAL A 149 22.93 -6.10 5.57
CA VAL A 149 23.00 -7.02 4.40
C VAL A 149 22.01 -8.15 4.60
N HIS A 150 22.03 -8.80 5.78
CA HIS A 150 21.06 -9.86 6.12
C HIS A 150 19.61 -9.37 6.08
N LEU A 151 19.32 -8.17 6.60
CA LEU A 151 17.97 -7.58 6.54
C LEU A 151 17.51 -7.39 5.07
N ASN A 152 18.36 -6.83 4.21
CA ASN A 152 18.02 -6.62 2.81
C ASN A 152 17.82 -7.95 2.06
N LEU A 153 18.67 -8.95 2.33
CA LEU A 153 18.47 -10.30 1.82
C LEU A 153 17.17 -10.92 2.28
N ALA A 154 16.80 -10.74 3.56
CA ALA A 154 15.54 -11.23 4.08
C ALA A 154 14.33 -10.64 3.34
N ILE A 155 14.36 -9.33 3.04
CA ILE A 155 13.30 -8.66 2.26
C ILE A 155 13.27 -9.22 0.83
N ALA A 156 14.44 -9.40 0.20
CA ALA A 156 14.53 -9.93 -1.16
C ALA A 156 14.05 -11.39 -1.24
N TYR A 157 14.44 -12.24 -0.30
CA TYR A 157 13.97 -13.63 -0.23
C TYR A 157 12.48 -13.76 0.10
N ARG A 158 11.95 -12.89 0.99
CA ARG A 158 10.49 -12.82 1.21
C ARG A 158 9.75 -12.53 -0.10
N ASP A 159 10.24 -11.55 -0.85
CA ASP A 159 9.61 -11.15 -2.12
C ASP A 159 9.74 -12.24 -3.19
N GLN A 160 10.69 -13.16 -3.06
CA GLN A 160 10.81 -14.38 -3.85
C GLN A 160 9.97 -15.55 -3.33
N GLY A 161 9.39 -15.42 -2.11
CA GLY A 161 8.61 -16.46 -1.45
C GLY A 161 9.43 -17.53 -0.74
N GLU A 162 10.72 -17.30 -0.60
CA GLU A 162 11.64 -18.16 0.13
C GLU A 162 11.56 -17.85 1.64
N HIS A 163 10.40 -18.13 2.26
CA HIS A 163 10.05 -17.66 3.59
C HIS A 163 11.00 -18.17 4.69
N ALA A 164 11.43 -19.44 4.59
CA ALA A 164 12.37 -20.03 5.55
C ALA A 164 13.75 -19.35 5.47
N VAL A 165 14.24 -19.06 4.25
CA VAL A 165 15.50 -18.36 4.03
C VAL A 165 15.41 -16.92 4.53
N ALA A 166 14.29 -16.24 4.28
CA ALA A 166 14.05 -14.88 4.75
C ALA A 166 14.09 -14.79 6.29
N LEU A 167 13.44 -15.73 6.99
CA LEU A 167 13.43 -15.78 8.44
C LEU A 167 14.83 -16.08 9.01
N ASP A 168 15.59 -17.01 8.42
CA ASP A 168 16.98 -17.31 8.79
C ASP A 168 17.87 -16.06 8.66
N HIS A 169 17.73 -15.30 7.58
CA HIS A 169 18.45 -14.03 7.42
C HIS A 169 18.04 -12.98 8.46
N LEU A 170 16.77 -12.91 8.86
CA LEU A 170 16.33 -12.00 9.94
C LEU A 170 16.93 -12.41 11.30
N GLU A 171 16.98 -13.72 11.61
CA GLU A 171 17.64 -14.23 12.82
C GLU A 171 19.12 -13.88 12.85
N LYS A 172 19.81 -14.04 11.72
CA LYS A 172 21.22 -13.66 11.60
C LYS A 172 21.42 -12.14 11.74
N ALA A 173 20.54 -11.33 11.16
CA ALA A 173 20.59 -9.88 11.32
C ALA A 173 20.48 -9.48 12.80
N LEU A 174 19.53 -10.07 13.53
CA LEU A 174 19.32 -9.81 14.96
C LEU A 174 20.41 -10.38 15.86
N ALA A 175 21.05 -11.48 15.45
CA ALA A 175 22.21 -12.01 16.16
C ALA A 175 23.43 -11.08 16.04
N LEU A 176 23.61 -10.40 14.92
CA LEU A 176 24.67 -9.43 14.67
C LEU A 176 24.39 -8.06 15.29
N ASP A 177 23.14 -7.62 15.21
CA ASP A 177 22.68 -6.36 15.79
C ASP A 177 21.29 -6.53 16.40
N PRO A 178 21.22 -6.86 17.73
CA PRO A 178 19.94 -6.98 18.44
C PRO A 178 19.12 -5.69 18.51
N GLN A 179 19.72 -4.53 18.25
CA GLN A 179 19.07 -3.22 18.25
C GLN A 179 18.57 -2.79 16.87
N LEU A 180 18.74 -3.62 15.85
CA LEU A 180 18.26 -3.34 14.50
C LEU A 180 16.72 -3.46 14.46
N GLU A 181 16.03 -2.40 14.90
CA GLU A 181 14.57 -2.36 15.05
C GLU A 181 13.82 -2.77 13.78
N GLN A 182 14.31 -2.40 12.60
CA GLN A 182 13.69 -2.80 11.35
C GLN A 182 13.68 -4.32 11.18
N ALA A 183 14.79 -5.01 11.51
CA ALA A 183 14.84 -6.46 11.45
C ALA A 183 13.93 -7.08 12.52
N ARG A 184 13.91 -6.51 13.75
CA ARG A 184 13.08 -6.98 14.86
C ARG A 184 11.59 -6.93 14.53
N TRP A 185 11.09 -5.78 14.08
CA TRP A 185 9.69 -5.63 13.68
C TRP A 185 9.33 -6.53 12.50
N PHE A 186 10.21 -6.59 11.51
CA PHE A 186 9.99 -7.42 10.35
C PHE A 186 9.99 -8.92 10.69
N TYR A 187 10.86 -9.37 11.58
CA TYR A 187 10.90 -10.74 12.06
C TYR A 187 9.63 -11.12 12.82
N HIS A 188 9.22 -10.31 13.79
CA HIS A 188 8.06 -10.62 14.62
C HIS A 188 6.73 -10.53 13.86
N LEU A 189 6.57 -9.58 12.96
CA LEU A 189 5.33 -9.36 12.21
C LEU A 189 5.34 -10.02 10.82
N TYR A 190 6.26 -10.94 10.57
CA TYR A 190 6.44 -11.59 9.28
C TYR A 190 5.21 -12.38 8.86
N LEU A 191 4.68 -12.06 7.66
CA LEU A 191 3.59 -12.78 7.02
C LEU A 191 3.88 -12.91 5.51
N PRO A 192 3.68 -14.10 4.91
CA PRO A 192 3.70 -14.29 3.46
C PRO A 192 2.60 -13.49 2.74
N ALA A 193 2.88 -13.05 1.51
CA ALA A 193 1.87 -12.47 0.64
C ALA A 193 0.96 -13.52 -0.01
N VAL A 194 1.50 -14.71 -0.26
CA VAL A 194 0.82 -15.89 -0.85
C VAL A 194 1.23 -17.11 -0.07
N TYR A 195 0.28 -17.95 0.29
CA TYR A 195 0.51 -19.22 1.00
C TYR A 195 0.46 -20.38 0.02
N GLN A 196 1.26 -21.43 0.25
CA GLN A 196 1.31 -22.63 -0.58
C GLN A 196 0.30 -23.71 -0.15
N SER A 197 -0.14 -23.68 1.12
CA SER A 197 -1.16 -24.56 1.68
C SER A 197 -1.89 -23.91 2.85
N GLU A 198 -3.00 -24.52 3.28
CA GLU A 198 -3.75 -24.10 4.47
C GLU A 198 -2.95 -24.36 5.75
N GLU A 199 -2.13 -25.41 5.80
CA GLU A 199 -1.25 -25.72 6.92
C GLU A 199 -0.18 -24.64 7.08
N GLU A 200 0.42 -24.19 5.97
CA GLU A 200 1.39 -23.08 5.99
C GLU A 200 0.74 -21.79 6.50
N LEU A 201 -0.46 -21.46 5.98
CA LEU A 201 -1.23 -20.29 6.43
C LEU A 201 -1.46 -20.33 7.94
N ASN A 202 -1.92 -21.47 8.46
CA ASN A 202 -2.20 -21.64 9.89
C ASN A 202 -0.93 -21.57 10.74
N SER A 203 0.18 -22.10 10.25
CA SER A 203 1.50 -22.03 10.91
C SER A 203 1.98 -20.58 11.03
N PHE A 204 1.92 -19.79 9.94
CA PHE A 204 2.30 -18.38 9.96
C PHE A 204 1.35 -17.54 10.82
N ARG A 205 0.06 -17.86 10.86
CA ARG A 205 -0.88 -17.19 11.76
C ARG A 205 -0.56 -17.47 13.23
N ALA A 206 -0.29 -18.72 13.60
CA ALA A 206 0.09 -19.08 14.96
C ALA A 206 1.40 -18.40 15.38
N ARG A 207 2.39 -18.40 14.48
CA ARG A 207 3.64 -17.67 14.65
C ARG A 207 3.40 -16.17 14.86
N PHE A 208 2.55 -15.54 14.07
CA PHE A 208 2.23 -14.11 14.21
C PHE A 208 1.65 -13.79 15.59
N VAL A 209 0.74 -14.62 16.11
CA VAL A 209 0.15 -14.44 17.44
C VAL A 209 1.22 -14.43 18.53
N GLU A 210 2.08 -15.46 18.55
CA GLU A 210 3.16 -15.60 19.53
C GLU A 210 4.17 -14.45 19.43
N HIS A 211 4.59 -14.13 18.22
CA HIS A 211 5.61 -13.11 17.97
C HIS A 211 5.10 -11.69 18.21
N LEU A 212 3.81 -11.42 18.00
CA LEU A 212 3.22 -10.14 18.37
C LEU A 212 3.29 -9.92 19.89
N ASP A 213 3.02 -10.96 20.68
CA ASP A 213 3.12 -10.88 22.14
C ASP A 213 4.55 -10.57 22.57
N ARG A 214 5.53 -11.27 22.03
CA ARG A 214 6.95 -11.01 22.28
C ARG A 214 7.36 -9.59 21.89
N LEU A 215 6.98 -9.12 20.73
CA LEU A 215 7.29 -7.76 20.27
C LEU A 215 6.73 -6.70 21.24
N ILE A 216 5.50 -6.92 21.75
CA ILE A 216 4.86 -6.03 22.71
C ILE A 216 5.62 -6.01 24.05
N GLU A 217 6.04 -7.17 24.54
CA GLU A 217 6.79 -7.32 25.80
C GLU A 217 8.20 -6.74 25.71
N GLU A 218 8.88 -6.96 24.58
CA GLU A 218 10.27 -6.58 24.35
C GLU A 218 10.44 -5.12 23.89
N THR A 219 9.37 -4.36 23.66
CA THR A 219 9.48 -2.96 23.20
C THR A 219 9.49 -2.00 24.39
N PRO A 220 10.67 -1.45 24.76
CA PRO A 220 10.80 -0.54 25.88
C PRO A 220 10.32 0.87 25.50
N LEU A 221 9.72 1.59 26.46
CA LEU A 221 9.19 2.94 26.29
C LEU A 221 9.58 3.90 27.44
N GLU A 222 10.61 3.55 28.22
CA GLU A 222 10.98 4.27 29.43
C GLU A 222 11.69 5.59 29.08
N THR A 223 12.64 5.55 28.12
CA THR A 223 13.40 6.74 27.73
C THR A 223 12.80 7.41 26.48
N GLU A 224 13.13 8.68 26.25
CA GLU A 224 12.71 9.40 25.06
C GLU A 224 13.27 8.75 23.77
N GLU A 225 14.51 8.29 23.81
CA GLU A 225 15.15 7.60 22.69
C GLU A 225 14.39 6.30 22.34
N GLN A 226 14.08 5.46 23.34
CA GLN A 226 13.30 4.24 23.15
C GLN A 226 11.92 4.51 22.55
N ARG A 227 11.21 5.53 23.04
CA ARG A 227 9.91 5.93 22.51
C ARG A 227 9.99 6.38 21.05
N ARG A 228 10.98 7.22 20.70
CA ARG A 228 11.18 7.69 19.33
C ARG A 228 11.54 6.54 18.39
N THR A 229 12.40 5.64 18.83
CA THR A 229 12.78 4.43 18.08
C THR A 229 11.58 3.52 17.85
N ALA A 230 10.77 3.24 18.87
CA ALA A 230 9.55 2.45 18.73
C ALA A 230 8.51 3.13 17.81
N LEU A 231 8.36 4.45 17.91
CA LEU A 231 7.49 5.21 17.02
C LEU A 231 7.94 5.10 15.56
N TRP A 232 9.23 5.30 15.30
CA TRP A 232 9.79 5.11 13.96
C TRP A 232 9.57 3.69 13.44
N ALA A 233 9.84 2.68 14.27
CA ALA A 233 9.69 1.28 13.91
C ALA A 233 8.22 0.91 13.60
N SER A 234 7.25 1.46 14.35
CA SER A 234 5.81 1.27 14.07
C SER A 234 5.37 1.91 12.75
N GLY A 235 6.19 2.78 12.18
CA GLY A 235 5.99 3.39 10.85
C GLY A 235 6.53 2.56 9.68
N LEU A 236 7.22 1.43 9.92
CA LEU A 236 7.84 0.64 8.86
C LEU A 236 6.87 -0.22 8.05
N GLY A 237 5.72 -0.56 8.61
CA GLY A 237 4.73 -1.39 7.93
C GLY A 237 3.46 -1.58 8.74
N THR A 238 2.52 -2.31 8.16
CA THR A 238 1.27 -2.72 8.82
C THR A 238 1.12 -4.23 8.78
N ASN A 239 0.16 -4.76 9.52
CA ASN A 239 -0.19 -6.19 9.54
C ASN A 239 -1.22 -6.58 8.46
N HIS A 240 -1.35 -5.81 7.35
CA HIS A 240 -2.45 -5.96 6.40
C HIS A 240 -2.53 -7.36 5.73
N TYR A 241 -1.43 -8.11 5.62
CA TYR A 241 -1.45 -9.49 5.09
C TYR A 241 -2.18 -10.48 6.00
N LEU A 242 -2.30 -10.21 7.30
CA LEU A 242 -3.08 -11.01 8.25
C LEU A 242 -4.54 -11.15 7.77
N GLN A 243 -5.07 -10.10 7.23
CA GLN A 243 -6.46 -9.94 6.87
C GLN A 243 -6.87 -10.78 5.65
N TYR A 244 -5.91 -11.15 4.78
CA TYR A 244 -6.16 -12.03 3.63
C TYR A 244 -6.32 -13.50 4.02
N GLN A 245 -6.05 -13.88 5.27
CA GLN A 245 -6.13 -15.26 5.75
C GLN A 245 -7.58 -15.79 5.95
N GLY A 246 -8.60 -14.92 5.84
CA GLY A 246 -10.02 -15.34 5.87
C GLY A 246 -10.63 -15.49 7.26
N TYR A 247 -9.92 -15.17 8.34
CA TYR A 247 -10.38 -15.27 9.74
C TYR A 247 -10.94 -13.95 10.26
N ASN A 248 -11.79 -14.01 11.31
CA ASN A 248 -12.09 -12.83 12.11
C ASN A 248 -10.83 -12.39 12.88
N ASP A 249 -10.35 -11.18 12.60
CA ASP A 249 -9.10 -10.68 13.15
C ASP A 249 -9.30 -9.68 14.30
N LEU A 250 -10.52 -9.53 14.83
CA LEU A 250 -10.86 -8.50 15.83
C LEU A 250 -9.86 -8.47 16.98
N ASP A 251 -9.60 -9.61 17.64
CA ASP A 251 -8.74 -9.64 18.83
C ASP A 251 -7.28 -9.33 18.48
N LEU A 252 -6.78 -9.88 17.38
CA LEU A 252 -5.40 -9.62 16.92
C LEU A 252 -5.24 -8.17 16.46
N GLN A 253 -6.25 -7.62 15.78
CA GLN A 253 -6.23 -6.24 15.32
C GLN A 253 -6.28 -5.28 16.51
N LYS A 254 -7.12 -5.54 17.53
CA LYS A 254 -7.12 -4.78 18.78
C LYS A 254 -5.76 -4.81 19.47
N LYS A 255 -5.16 -6.00 19.62
CA LYS A 255 -3.84 -6.16 20.24
C LYS A 255 -2.77 -5.35 19.52
N TYR A 256 -2.69 -5.46 18.19
CA TYR A 256 -1.73 -4.72 17.36
C TYR A 256 -1.98 -3.20 17.41
N ALA A 257 -3.22 -2.77 17.22
CA ALA A 257 -3.58 -1.36 17.22
C ALA A 257 -3.34 -0.69 18.58
N GLN A 258 -3.69 -1.36 19.69
CA GLN A 258 -3.43 -0.88 21.04
C GLN A 258 -1.93 -0.80 21.35
N PHE A 259 -1.13 -1.70 20.80
CA PHE A 259 0.33 -1.64 20.91
C PHE A 259 0.88 -0.38 20.23
N VAL A 260 0.48 -0.13 18.96
CA VAL A 260 0.87 1.10 18.25
C VAL A 260 0.36 2.35 19.00
N GLN A 261 -0.90 2.33 19.48
CA GLN A 261 -1.47 3.43 20.25
C GLN A 261 -0.68 3.72 21.54
N ARG A 262 -0.23 2.68 22.26
CA ARG A 262 0.63 2.82 23.43
C ARG A 262 1.94 3.54 23.10
N ILE A 263 2.58 3.19 21.97
CA ILE A 263 3.81 3.83 21.49
C ILE A 263 3.56 5.31 21.16
N VAL A 264 2.53 5.60 20.38
CA VAL A 264 2.17 6.96 19.96
C VAL A 264 1.86 7.83 21.18
N ASN A 265 1.06 7.34 22.11
CA ASN A 265 0.69 8.08 23.32
C ASN A 265 1.89 8.30 24.27
N ALA A 266 2.87 7.39 24.28
CA ALA A 266 4.11 7.58 25.04
C ALA A 266 4.99 8.70 24.45
N CYS A 267 4.92 8.94 23.13
CA CYS A 267 5.63 10.04 22.47
C CYS A 267 4.86 11.37 22.58
N TYR A 268 3.53 11.31 22.52
CA TYR A 268 2.65 12.48 22.40
C TYR A 268 1.53 12.49 23.45
N PRO A 269 1.83 12.50 24.75
CA PRO A 269 0.81 12.36 25.81
C PRO A 269 -0.20 13.51 25.86
N ASP A 270 0.19 14.69 25.39
CA ASP A 270 -0.63 15.90 25.44
C ASP A 270 -1.36 16.21 24.11
N TRP A 271 -1.15 15.38 23.08
CA TRP A 271 -1.75 15.59 21.76
C TRP A 271 -3.17 15.01 21.72
N ARG A 272 -4.11 15.83 22.17
CA ARG A 272 -5.54 15.53 22.15
C ARG A 272 -6.32 16.78 21.77
N TYR A 273 -7.50 16.57 21.16
CA TYR A 273 -8.35 17.68 20.82
C TYR A 273 -8.74 18.48 22.08
N LEU A 274 -8.86 19.79 21.90
CA LEU A 274 -9.50 20.67 22.88
C LEU A 274 -10.95 20.92 22.45
N PRO A 275 -11.94 20.95 23.36
CA PRO A 275 -13.33 21.22 23.02
C PRO A 275 -13.44 22.45 22.12
N CYS A 276 -14.04 22.28 20.94
CA CYS A 276 -14.30 23.39 20.04
C CYS A 276 -15.39 24.30 20.66
N GLN A 277 -15.25 25.60 20.49
CA GLN A 277 -16.22 26.60 20.88
C GLN A 277 -17.17 26.94 19.71
N SER A 278 -17.64 25.92 18.96
CA SER A 278 -18.61 26.12 17.88
C SER A 278 -19.87 26.81 18.44
N GLN A 279 -20.31 27.88 17.78
CA GLN A 279 -21.54 28.56 18.16
C GLN A 279 -22.77 27.82 17.58
N PRO A 280 -23.92 27.87 18.24
CA PRO A 280 -25.15 27.34 17.66
C PRO A 280 -25.42 28.00 16.28
N GLY A 281 -25.52 27.18 15.24
CA GLY A 281 -25.70 27.63 13.85
C GLY A 281 -24.44 27.58 12.98
N ASP A 282 -23.26 27.38 13.56
CA ASP A 282 -22.05 27.12 12.76
C ASP A 282 -22.15 25.78 12.02
N PRO A 283 -21.61 25.68 10.79
CA PRO A 283 -21.56 24.41 10.08
C PRO A 283 -20.63 23.42 10.80
N LEU A 284 -21.03 22.13 10.85
CA LEU A 284 -20.19 21.07 11.37
C LEU A 284 -18.90 20.95 10.54
N ARG A 285 -17.77 20.90 11.20
CA ARG A 285 -16.44 20.72 10.60
C ARG A 285 -16.14 19.23 10.49
N VAL A 286 -16.22 18.70 9.28
CA VAL A 286 -15.97 17.28 9.00
C VAL A 286 -14.69 17.15 8.20
N GLY A 287 -13.70 16.47 8.77
CA GLY A 287 -12.42 16.17 8.13
C GLY A 287 -12.37 14.75 7.57
N PHE A 288 -11.81 14.59 6.38
CA PHE A 288 -11.47 13.30 5.78
C PHE A 288 -9.95 13.22 5.66
N ALA A 289 -9.33 12.23 6.33
CA ALA A 289 -7.89 12.04 6.33
C ALA A 289 -7.50 10.75 5.61
N SER A 290 -6.49 10.85 4.73
CA SER A 290 -5.98 9.73 3.95
C SER A 290 -4.48 9.87 3.71
N ALA A 291 -3.76 8.76 3.77
CA ALA A 291 -2.37 8.72 3.31
C ALA A 291 -2.29 9.06 1.82
N SER A 292 -3.31 8.70 1.02
CA SER A 292 -3.24 8.91 -0.43
C SER A 292 -4.61 9.22 -1.03
N MET A 293 -4.91 10.50 -1.23
CA MET A 293 -6.05 10.94 -2.04
C MET A 293 -5.70 10.96 -3.54
N ARG A 294 -5.15 9.83 -4.03
CA ARG A 294 -4.80 9.61 -5.44
C ARG A 294 -5.73 8.58 -6.07
N ALA A 295 -5.54 8.26 -7.34
CA ALA A 295 -6.34 7.28 -8.08
C ALA A 295 -6.16 5.85 -7.53
N CYS A 296 -6.70 5.58 -6.35
CA CYS A 296 -6.70 4.30 -5.67
C CYS A 296 -8.11 3.95 -5.17
N SER A 297 -8.29 2.72 -4.66
CA SER A 297 -9.60 2.19 -4.31
C SER A 297 -10.33 3.03 -3.27
N TYR A 298 -9.71 3.29 -2.14
CA TYR A 298 -10.35 4.01 -1.03
C TYR A 298 -10.67 5.47 -1.37
N SER A 299 -9.83 6.15 -2.13
CA SER A 299 -10.12 7.52 -2.60
C SER A 299 -11.33 7.56 -3.54
N ARG A 300 -11.43 6.61 -4.47
CA ARG A 300 -12.57 6.55 -5.39
C ARG A 300 -13.89 6.24 -4.69
N LEU A 301 -13.86 5.42 -3.63
CA LEU A 301 -15.02 5.08 -2.83
C LEU A 301 -15.52 6.25 -1.98
N SER A 302 -14.62 7.10 -1.49
CA SER A 302 -14.94 8.16 -0.52
C SER A 302 -15.17 9.54 -1.16
N LEU A 303 -14.78 9.74 -2.41
CA LEU A 303 -14.86 11.04 -3.09
C LEU A 303 -16.28 11.60 -3.11
N GLY A 304 -17.29 10.75 -3.34
CA GLY A 304 -18.69 11.17 -3.35
C GLY A 304 -19.17 11.71 -2.01
N TRP A 305 -18.65 11.22 -0.87
CA TRP A 305 -18.96 11.78 0.43
C TRP A 305 -18.44 13.20 0.57
N VAL A 306 -17.16 13.44 0.22
CA VAL A 306 -16.55 14.78 0.24
C VAL A 306 -17.33 15.74 -0.67
N LYS A 307 -17.63 15.30 -1.89
CA LYS A 307 -18.35 16.10 -2.90
C LYS A 307 -19.74 16.50 -2.44
N TYR A 308 -20.56 15.56 -1.97
CA TYR A 308 -21.99 15.82 -1.71
C TYR A 308 -22.33 16.19 -0.27
N LEU A 309 -21.40 16.07 0.69
CA LEU A 309 -21.51 16.74 1.99
C LEU A 309 -21.24 18.25 1.88
N ASN A 310 -20.44 18.66 0.90
CA ASN A 310 -20.23 20.08 0.63
C ASN A 310 -21.49 20.67 -0.04
N ALA A 311 -22.12 21.65 0.61
CA ALA A 311 -23.36 22.29 0.15
C ALA A 311 -23.30 22.89 -1.27
N ASN A 312 -22.11 23.32 -1.72
CA ASN A 312 -21.91 23.88 -3.06
C ASN A 312 -22.13 22.85 -4.17
N TRP A 313 -22.10 21.55 -3.84
CA TRP A 313 -22.20 20.44 -4.80
C TRP A 313 -23.44 19.56 -4.59
N ALA A 314 -24.16 19.74 -3.47
CA ALA A 314 -25.26 18.86 -3.08
C ALA A 314 -26.49 18.96 -4.00
N ASP A 315 -26.93 20.18 -4.38
CA ASP A 315 -28.24 20.39 -5.02
C ASP A 315 -28.26 21.38 -6.20
N GLY A 316 -27.13 21.97 -6.59
CA GLY A 316 -27.12 23.01 -7.65
C GLY A 316 -27.95 24.28 -7.30
N GLN A 317 -28.43 24.38 -6.06
CA GLN A 317 -29.17 25.54 -5.54
C GLN A 317 -28.33 26.26 -4.48
N ALA A 318 -27.87 27.45 -4.80
CA ALA A 318 -27.02 28.29 -3.98
C ALA A 318 -27.64 28.83 -2.65
N ASN A 319 -28.75 28.27 -2.18
CA ASN A 319 -29.56 28.83 -1.06
C ASN A 319 -29.87 27.83 0.06
N SER A 320 -29.21 26.65 0.17
CA SER A 320 -29.39 25.82 1.36
C SER A 320 -28.50 26.32 2.50
N GLU A 321 -28.99 26.41 3.72
CA GLU A 321 -28.18 26.63 4.92
C GLU A 321 -27.03 25.65 4.93
N ARG A 322 -25.78 26.17 4.99
CA ARG A 322 -24.57 25.38 4.98
C ARG A 322 -24.48 24.57 6.28
N LYS A 323 -24.77 23.26 6.20
CA LYS A 323 -24.77 22.36 7.37
C LYS A 323 -23.37 21.82 7.70
N PHE A 324 -22.46 21.75 6.69
CA PHE A 324 -21.14 21.19 6.82
C PHE A 324 -20.08 22.10 6.24
N GLN A 325 -18.89 22.08 6.86
CA GLN A 325 -17.62 22.55 6.29
C GLN A 325 -16.72 21.34 6.15
N VAL A 326 -16.38 21.01 4.91
CA VAL A 326 -15.65 19.77 4.56
C VAL A 326 -14.17 20.04 4.38
N PHE A 327 -13.37 19.33 5.17
CA PHE A 327 -11.91 19.35 5.10
C PHE A 327 -11.39 18.05 4.49
N ALA A 328 -10.34 18.12 3.68
CA ALA A 328 -9.65 16.95 3.14
C ALA A 328 -8.14 17.07 3.41
N TYR A 329 -7.56 16.01 4.01
CA TYR A 329 -6.16 15.94 4.39
C TYR A 329 -5.46 14.86 3.56
N HIS A 330 -4.58 15.29 2.67
CA HIS A 330 -3.75 14.42 1.83
C HIS A 330 -2.32 14.40 2.37
N LEU A 331 -1.81 13.19 2.72
CA LEU A 331 -0.54 13.03 3.43
C LEU A 331 0.59 12.42 2.56
N ASP A 332 0.29 11.94 1.33
CA ASP A 332 1.31 11.47 0.37
C ASP A 332 1.99 12.68 -0.30
N PRO A 333 3.32 12.71 -0.48
CA PRO A 333 3.99 13.75 -1.26
C PRO A 333 3.56 13.77 -2.74
N ARG A 334 3.13 12.64 -3.29
CA ARG A 334 2.71 12.51 -4.68
C ARG A 334 1.24 12.92 -4.87
N THR A 335 0.94 13.59 -5.96
CA THR A 335 -0.41 14.03 -6.34
C THR A 335 -0.78 13.53 -7.73
N ASP A 336 -2.08 13.47 -8.04
CA ASP A 336 -2.61 13.16 -9.36
C ASP A 336 -3.99 13.82 -9.59
N PHE A 337 -4.65 13.50 -10.71
CA PHE A 337 -5.97 14.05 -11.04
C PHE A 337 -7.04 13.80 -9.96
N MET A 338 -6.94 12.72 -9.18
CA MET A 338 -7.88 12.44 -8.10
C MET A 338 -7.63 13.39 -6.92
N THR A 339 -6.37 13.69 -6.62
CA THR A 339 -5.98 14.71 -5.63
C THR A 339 -6.58 16.07 -5.98
N ASP A 340 -6.55 16.45 -7.27
CA ASP A 340 -7.15 17.71 -7.75
C ASP A 340 -8.67 17.73 -7.57
N ARG A 341 -9.33 16.59 -7.73
CA ARG A 341 -10.77 16.45 -7.46
C ARG A 341 -11.11 16.62 -5.98
N TYR A 342 -10.32 16.05 -5.08
CA TYR A 342 -10.49 16.29 -3.64
C TYR A 342 -10.30 17.77 -3.29
N ARG A 343 -9.27 18.43 -3.89
CA ARG A 343 -9.03 19.86 -3.74
C ARG A 343 -10.18 20.71 -4.26
N GLN A 344 -10.84 20.28 -5.33
CA GLN A 344 -11.99 20.97 -5.92
C GLN A 344 -13.25 20.83 -5.06
N TYR A 345 -13.48 19.66 -4.46
CA TYR A 345 -14.76 19.37 -3.80
C TYR A 345 -14.74 19.66 -2.30
N ALA A 346 -13.61 19.66 -1.63
CA ALA A 346 -13.50 20.08 -0.23
C ALA A 346 -13.58 21.60 -0.10
N ASP A 347 -14.11 22.09 1.03
CA ASP A 347 -14.05 23.53 1.38
C ASP A 347 -12.63 23.93 1.74
N VAL A 348 -11.91 23.05 2.42
CA VAL A 348 -10.51 23.22 2.82
C VAL A 348 -9.72 21.97 2.45
N PHE A 349 -8.75 22.14 1.60
CA PHE A 349 -7.82 21.06 1.23
C PHE A 349 -6.44 21.31 1.86
N ARG A 350 -5.93 20.31 2.57
CA ARG A 350 -4.60 20.32 3.21
C ARG A 350 -3.72 19.26 2.57
N HIS A 351 -2.58 19.65 2.01
CA HIS A 351 -1.53 18.74 1.56
C HIS A 351 -0.38 18.80 2.55
N ILE A 352 -0.14 17.71 3.31
CA ILE A 352 0.79 17.66 4.44
C ILE A 352 1.68 16.41 4.30
N PRO A 353 2.70 16.42 3.42
CA PRO A 353 3.59 15.27 3.21
C PRO A 353 4.72 15.16 4.25
N THR A 354 4.68 15.97 5.31
CA THR A 354 5.78 16.18 6.26
C THR A 354 5.75 15.25 7.48
N GLY A 355 4.76 14.35 7.56
CA GLY A 355 4.70 13.31 8.58
C GLY A 355 3.67 13.52 9.68
N LEU A 356 3.78 12.69 10.75
CA LEU A 356 2.77 12.56 11.80
C LEU A 356 2.52 13.87 12.55
N GLU A 357 3.59 14.55 12.97
CA GLU A 357 3.47 15.74 13.84
C GLU A 357 2.77 16.90 13.14
N ASP A 358 3.18 17.19 11.90
CA ASP A 358 2.59 18.28 11.15
C ASP A 358 1.13 17.99 10.78
N ALA A 359 0.83 16.74 10.42
CA ALA A 359 -0.54 16.32 10.14
C ALA A 359 -1.43 16.46 11.38
N ALA A 360 -1.00 15.96 12.53
CA ALA A 360 -1.75 16.05 13.78
C ALA A 360 -1.93 17.49 14.25
N ARG A 361 -0.88 18.31 14.18
CA ARG A 361 -0.93 19.75 14.53
C ARG A 361 -1.93 20.51 13.67
N GLN A 362 -1.92 20.27 12.36
CA GLN A 362 -2.83 20.94 11.44
C GLN A 362 -4.29 20.54 11.67
N ILE A 363 -4.54 19.24 11.90
CA ILE A 363 -5.89 18.75 12.22
C ILE A 363 -6.41 19.38 13.53
N LEU A 364 -5.58 19.43 14.57
CA LEU A 364 -5.94 20.09 15.84
C LEU A 364 -6.23 21.59 15.66
N GLN A 365 -5.46 22.30 14.81
CA GLN A 365 -5.69 23.71 14.50
C GLN A 365 -7.00 23.96 13.75
N ASP A 366 -7.41 23.02 12.89
CA ASP A 366 -8.65 23.13 12.12
C ASP A 366 -9.91 22.86 12.98
N GLN A 367 -9.75 22.41 14.24
CA GLN A 367 -10.83 22.24 15.25
C GLN A 367 -12.05 21.50 14.68
N LEU A 368 -11.85 20.30 14.18
CA LEU A 368 -12.90 19.48 13.62
C LEU A 368 -13.88 18.99 14.69
N ASP A 369 -15.16 18.84 14.32
CA ASP A 369 -16.17 18.14 15.11
C ASP A 369 -16.09 16.63 14.87
N ILE A 370 -15.84 16.23 13.61
CA ILE A 370 -15.79 14.84 13.18
C ILE A 370 -14.56 14.65 12.28
N LEU A 371 -13.81 13.59 12.54
CA LEU A 371 -12.67 13.17 11.68
C LEU A 371 -12.90 11.76 11.18
N VAL A 372 -12.88 11.59 9.87
CA VAL A 372 -13.06 10.32 9.17
C VAL A 372 -11.73 9.90 8.56
N TYR A 373 -11.20 8.75 8.97
CA TYR A 373 -10.03 8.12 8.38
C TYR A 373 -10.46 7.14 7.29
N LEU A 374 -9.94 7.30 6.07
CA LEU A 374 -10.40 6.52 4.92
C LEU A 374 -9.82 5.08 4.90
N GLU A 375 -8.58 4.84 5.41
CA GLU A 375 -7.90 3.56 5.26
C GLU A 375 -7.01 3.18 6.45
N ILE A 376 -7.57 3.11 7.67
CA ILE A 376 -6.81 2.63 8.84
C ILE A 376 -6.36 1.18 8.59
N GLY A 377 -5.04 0.92 8.73
CA GLY A 377 -4.45 -0.42 8.57
C GLY A 377 -3.73 -0.64 7.24
N LEU A 378 -3.92 0.22 6.21
CA LEU A 378 -3.12 0.19 4.98
C LEU A 378 -1.87 1.08 5.07
N SER A 379 -1.97 2.20 5.76
CA SER A 379 -0.87 3.13 5.97
C SER A 379 -0.46 3.14 7.44
N PRO A 380 0.85 2.95 7.77
CA PRO A 380 1.34 3.10 9.13
C PRO A 380 1.10 4.52 9.67
N LEU A 381 1.30 5.55 8.84
CA LEU A 381 1.07 6.94 9.21
C LEU A 381 -0.38 7.19 9.63
N ILE A 382 -1.35 6.65 8.88
CA ILE A 382 -2.77 6.77 9.24
C ILE A 382 -3.08 6.03 10.54
N LEU A 383 -2.49 4.85 10.77
CA LEU A 383 -2.66 4.11 12.02
C LEU A 383 -2.09 4.90 13.22
N GLN A 384 -0.90 5.48 13.07
CA GLN A 384 -0.28 6.33 14.09
C GLN A 384 -1.13 7.59 14.35
N LEU A 385 -1.60 8.26 13.30
CA LEU A 385 -2.43 9.46 13.41
C LEU A 385 -3.78 9.13 14.08
N ALA A 386 -4.42 8.04 13.69
CA ALA A 386 -5.66 7.56 14.26
C ALA A 386 -5.52 7.08 15.72
N SER A 387 -4.30 6.77 16.16
CA SER A 387 -4.00 6.47 17.57
C SER A 387 -4.12 7.68 18.50
N LEU A 388 -4.16 8.89 17.95
CA LEU A 388 -4.39 10.15 18.67
C LEU A 388 -5.88 10.52 18.63
N ARG A 389 -6.36 11.21 19.68
CA ARG A 389 -7.71 11.78 19.71
C ARG A 389 -7.66 13.22 19.20
N LEU A 390 -7.78 13.40 17.86
CA LEU A 390 -7.64 14.71 17.20
C LEU A 390 -8.98 15.43 16.96
N ALA A 391 -10.09 14.73 17.13
CA ALA A 391 -11.44 15.29 17.07
C ALA A 391 -12.35 14.64 18.14
N PRO A 392 -13.46 15.30 18.55
CA PRO A 392 -14.44 14.72 19.47
C PRO A 392 -14.97 13.36 19.02
N ILE A 393 -15.25 13.24 17.72
CA ILE A 393 -15.77 12.04 17.08
C ILE A 393 -14.81 11.62 15.98
N GLN A 394 -14.38 10.36 16.03
CA GLN A 394 -13.51 9.78 15.02
C GLN A 394 -14.12 8.53 14.43
N CYS A 395 -14.09 8.44 13.10
CA CYS A 395 -14.68 7.35 12.33
C CYS A 395 -13.63 6.66 11.46
N SER A 396 -13.82 5.36 11.25
CA SER A 396 -13.17 4.56 10.21
C SER A 396 -14.18 4.19 9.13
N THR A 397 -13.71 3.72 7.96
CA THR A 397 -14.59 3.35 6.84
C THR A 397 -14.30 1.98 6.27
N TRP A 398 -15.27 1.39 5.60
CA TRP A 398 -15.13 0.11 4.90
C TRP A 398 -14.23 0.17 3.66
N ALA A 399 -13.72 1.34 3.29
CA ALA A 399 -12.70 1.44 2.23
C ALA A 399 -11.45 0.60 2.57
N HIS A 400 -11.22 0.36 3.87
CA HIS A 400 -10.43 -0.77 4.37
C HIS A 400 -11.35 -1.63 5.26
N PRO A 401 -11.84 -2.79 4.78
CA PRO A 401 -13.01 -3.47 5.34
C PRO A 401 -12.70 -4.30 6.59
N ILE A 402 -12.05 -3.70 7.59
CA ILE A 402 -11.62 -4.33 8.84
C ILE A 402 -11.68 -3.31 9.97
N THR A 403 -12.04 -3.78 11.17
CA THR A 403 -11.95 -2.99 12.40
C THR A 403 -10.58 -2.32 12.55
N SER A 404 -10.54 -1.08 13.04
CA SER A 404 -9.27 -0.42 13.36
C SER A 404 -8.59 -1.02 14.58
N GLY A 405 -9.36 -1.56 15.54
CA GLY A 405 -8.88 -2.04 16.82
C GLY A 405 -8.48 -0.93 17.80
N LEU A 406 -8.61 0.35 17.42
CA LEU A 406 -8.20 1.51 18.20
C LEU A 406 -9.33 1.98 19.13
N SER A 407 -8.99 2.32 20.37
CA SER A 407 -9.93 2.92 21.34
C SER A 407 -10.27 4.39 21.02
N THR A 408 -9.54 5.00 20.11
CA THR A 408 -9.74 6.38 19.65
C THR A 408 -10.73 6.49 18.50
N ILE A 409 -11.19 5.38 17.92
CA ILE A 409 -12.17 5.36 16.84
C ILE A 409 -13.51 4.93 17.40
N ASP A 410 -14.54 5.79 17.25
CA ASP A 410 -15.83 5.61 17.85
C ASP A 410 -16.79 4.80 16.95
N TYR A 411 -16.71 5.04 15.62
CA TYR A 411 -17.65 4.47 14.66
C TYR A 411 -16.93 3.87 13.45
N PHE A 412 -17.46 2.76 12.96
CA PHE A 412 -17.08 2.18 11.67
C PHE A 412 -18.22 2.40 10.66
N LEU A 413 -17.96 3.19 9.62
CA LEU A 413 -18.92 3.50 8.57
C LEU A 413 -18.91 2.40 7.51
N SER A 414 -19.98 1.61 7.46
CA SER A 414 -20.13 0.44 6.60
C SER A 414 -21.41 0.51 5.76
N SER A 415 -21.82 -0.62 5.20
CA SER A 415 -22.96 -0.81 4.28
C SER A 415 -23.97 -1.78 4.87
N ASP A 416 -25.26 -1.51 4.72
CA ASP A 416 -26.32 -2.41 5.16
C ASP A 416 -26.36 -3.71 4.34
N LEU A 417 -26.02 -3.68 3.06
CA LEU A 417 -26.02 -4.85 2.19
C LEU A 417 -24.76 -5.73 2.34
N MET A 418 -23.62 -5.14 2.77
CA MET A 418 -22.39 -5.89 2.92
C MET A 418 -22.29 -6.62 4.26
N GLU A 419 -22.85 -6.03 5.32
CA GLU A 419 -22.71 -6.56 6.67
C GLU A 419 -23.66 -7.73 6.95
N PRO A 420 -23.18 -8.82 7.53
CA PRO A 420 -24.05 -9.86 8.07
C PRO A 420 -24.82 -9.36 9.31
N GLU A 421 -25.81 -10.13 9.76
CA GLU A 421 -26.66 -9.73 10.90
C GLU A 421 -25.84 -9.54 12.19
N ASP A 422 -24.88 -10.44 12.44
CA ASP A 422 -23.98 -10.49 13.59
C ASP A 422 -22.71 -9.62 13.45
N ALA A 423 -22.66 -8.76 12.45
CA ALA A 423 -21.44 -8.05 12.08
C ALA A 423 -20.84 -7.19 13.20
N GLN A 424 -21.63 -6.68 14.16
CA GLN A 424 -21.06 -5.91 15.28
C GLN A 424 -20.00 -6.69 16.06
N GLU A 425 -20.07 -8.01 16.09
CA GLU A 425 -19.07 -8.87 16.73
C GLU A 425 -17.71 -8.90 16.01
N HIS A 426 -17.62 -8.28 14.82
CA HIS A 426 -16.38 -8.18 14.05
C HIS A 426 -15.64 -6.85 14.26
N TYR A 427 -16.23 -5.91 15.00
CA TYR A 427 -15.72 -4.54 15.14
C TYR A 427 -15.55 -4.13 16.60
N SER A 428 -14.49 -3.39 16.90
CA SER A 428 -14.29 -2.72 18.18
C SER A 428 -15.07 -1.42 18.28
N GLU A 429 -15.36 -0.81 17.14
CA GLU A 429 -16.13 0.41 16.97
C GLU A 429 -17.63 0.13 16.95
N THR A 430 -18.46 1.14 17.17
CA THR A 430 -19.89 1.03 16.88
C THR A 430 -20.11 1.01 15.37
N LEU A 431 -20.71 -0.08 14.87
CA LEU A 431 -20.96 -0.28 13.45
C LEU A 431 -22.16 0.57 12.97
N ILE A 432 -21.91 1.41 11.97
CA ILE A 432 -22.94 2.21 11.31
C ILE A 432 -23.17 1.66 9.91
N ARG A 433 -24.37 1.17 9.64
CA ARG A 433 -24.77 0.60 8.34
C ARG A 433 -25.43 1.70 7.50
N LEU A 434 -24.69 2.24 6.54
CA LEU A 434 -25.22 3.19 5.56
C LEU A 434 -26.03 2.43 4.50
N PRO A 435 -27.05 3.06 3.89
CA PRO A 435 -27.87 2.42 2.87
C PRO A 435 -27.05 1.89 1.68
N HIS A 436 -27.52 0.76 1.14
CA HIS A 436 -27.02 0.11 -0.06
C HIS A 436 -25.54 -0.27 0.04
N LEU A 437 -24.67 0.32 -0.80
CA LEU A 437 -23.22 0.05 -0.76
C LEU A 437 -22.48 0.96 0.23
N GLY A 438 -23.15 1.91 0.88
CA GLY A 438 -22.54 2.86 1.78
C GLY A 438 -21.55 3.80 1.11
N THR A 439 -21.52 3.87 -0.22
CA THR A 439 -20.64 4.74 -1.01
C THR A 439 -21.37 5.37 -2.18
N CYS A 440 -21.05 6.63 -2.50
CA CYS A 440 -21.52 7.32 -3.70
C CYS A 440 -20.44 7.25 -4.78
N PHE A 441 -20.31 6.06 -5.37
CA PHE A 441 -19.28 5.79 -6.38
C PHE A 441 -19.70 6.36 -7.74
N GLU A 442 -18.81 7.07 -8.40
CA GLU A 442 -19.10 7.63 -9.72
C GLU A 442 -19.00 6.55 -10.80
N LYS A 443 -19.89 6.63 -11.78
CA LYS A 443 -19.84 5.70 -12.91
C LYS A 443 -18.50 5.83 -13.64
N PRO A 444 -17.79 4.73 -13.85
CA PRO A 444 -16.56 4.75 -14.64
C PRO A 444 -16.78 5.32 -16.03
N VAL A 445 -15.93 6.24 -16.45
CA VAL A 445 -15.87 6.67 -17.84
C VAL A 445 -15.29 5.55 -18.67
N LEU A 446 -16.09 4.98 -19.55
CA LEU A 446 -15.66 3.88 -20.40
C LEU A 446 -15.07 4.43 -21.69
N PRO A 447 -13.74 4.41 -21.86
CA PRO A 447 -13.10 4.86 -23.09
C PRO A 447 -13.41 3.90 -24.25
N GLN A 448 -13.11 4.33 -25.46
CA GLN A 448 -13.24 3.45 -26.63
C GLN A 448 -12.31 2.25 -26.46
N GLN A 449 -12.82 1.05 -26.73
CA GLN A 449 -12.02 -0.18 -26.71
C GLN A 449 -10.90 -0.12 -27.73
N LYS A 450 -9.66 -0.39 -27.30
CA LYS A 450 -8.45 -0.38 -28.13
C LYS A 450 -7.83 -1.75 -28.30
N ARG A 451 -8.08 -2.66 -27.33
CA ARG A 451 -7.52 -4.01 -27.32
C ARG A 451 -8.60 -5.08 -27.35
N TYR A 452 -8.27 -6.18 -27.97
CA TYR A 452 -9.11 -7.34 -28.18
C TYR A 452 -8.48 -8.61 -27.61
N ARG A 453 -9.16 -9.76 -27.69
CA ARG A 453 -8.72 -11.02 -27.10
C ARG A 453 -7.29 -11.40 -27.47
N GLU A 454 -6.93 -11.24 -28.74
CA GLU A 454 -5.61 -11.59 -29.28
C GLU A 454 -4.47 -10.78 -28.63
N ASP A 455 -4.74 -9.51 -28.33
CA ASP A 455 -3.76 -8.60 -27.73
C ASP A 455 -3.40 -8.99 -26.30
N PHE A 456 -4.26 -9.77 -25.63
CA PHE A 456 -4.07 -10.30 -24.27
C PHE A 456 -3.64 -11.78 -24.26
N GLY A 457 -3.43 -12.40 -25.43
CA GLY A 457 -3.14 -13.85 -25.51
C GLY A 457 -4.33 -14.73 -25.18
N LEU A 458 -5.56 -14.21 -25.25
CA LEU A 458 -6.77 -14.98 -25.01
C LEU A 458 -7.12 -15.82 -26.22
N ARG A 459 -7.47 -17.09 -26.00
CA ARG A 459 -7.85 -18.00 -27.07
C ARG A 459 -9.21 -17.58 -27.65
N ARG A 460 -9.31 -17.55 -28.98
CA ARG A 460 -10.50 -17.07 -29.71
C ARG A 460 -11.78 -17.81 -29.30
N ASN A 461 -11.69 -19.14 -29.10
CA ASN A 461 -12.84 -20.00 -28.80
C ASN A 461 -12.94 -20.36 -27.32
N ALA A 462 -12.14 -19.74 -26.44
CA ALA A 462 -12.24 -19.99 -25.02
C ALA A 462 -13.45 -19.28 -24.40
N VAL A 463 -13.97 -19.88 -23.34
CA VAL A 463 -14.78 -19.17 -22.36
C VAL A 463 -13.80 -18.53 -21.36
N VAL A 464 -13.75 -17.22 -21.38
CA VAL A 464 -12.78 -16.43 -20.57
C VAL A 464 -13.40 -16.09 -19.24
N TYR A 465 -12.84 -16.67 -18.17
CA TYR A 465 -13.16 -16.40 -16.78
C TYR A 465 -12.14 -15.42 -16.23
N LEU A 466 -12.55 -14.21 -15.92
CA LEU A 466 -11.67 -13.21 -15.33
C LEU A 466 -11.61 -13.36 -13.80
N ALA A 467 -10.42 -13.47 -13.24
CA ALA A 467 -10.15 -13.55 -11.81
C ALA A 467 -9.08 -12.50 -11.46
N CYS A 468 -9.50 -11.24 -11.39
CA CYS A 468 -8.62 -10.05 -11.38
C CYS A 468 -8.33 -9.48 -9.98
N GLN A 469 -8.47 -10.28 -8.93
CA GLN A 469 -8.09 -9.85 -7.58
C GLN A 469 -6.57 -9.97 -7.38
N TYR A 470 -6.05 -9.26 -6.36
CA TYR A 470 -4.68 -9.47 -5.91
C TYR A 470 -4.43 -10.95 -5.56
N LEU A 471 -3.34 -11.54 -6.06
CA LEU A 471 -3.10 -12.99 -5.97
C LEU A 471 -3.06 -13.53 -4.52
N GLY A 472 -2.67 -12.69 -3.55
CA GLY A 472 -2.71 -13.05 -2.13
C GLY A 472 -4.11 -13.22 -1.54
N LYS A 473 -5.17 -12.80 -2.25
CA LYS A 473 -6.56 -13.00 -1.83
C LYS A 473 -7.11 -14.39 -2.18
N TYR A 474 -6.45 -15.11 -3.11
CA TYR A 474 -6.82 -16.47 -3.46
C TYR A 474 -6.17 -17.43 -2.47
N LEU A 475 -6.98 -17.96 -1.55
CA LEU A 475 -6.51 -18.90 -0.53
C LEU A 475 -6.33 -20.31 -1.11
N PRO A 476 -5.28 -21.04 -0.69
CA PRO A 476 -4.90 -22.34 -1.30
C PRO A 476 -6.00 -23.41 -1.23
N GLN A 477 -6.82 -23.40 -0.18
CA GLN A 477 -7.91 -24.37 -0.02
C GLN A 477 -9.04 -24.21 -1.06
N TYR A 478 -9.05 -23.15 -1.88
CA TYR A 478 -10.07 -22.89 -2.90
C TYR A 478 -9.56 -23.01 -4.34
N ASP A 479 -8.28 -23.32 -4.55
CA ASP A 479 -7.70 -23.44 -5.89
C ASP A 479 -8.34 -24.56 -6.72
N TYR A 480 -8.85 -25.61 -6.06
CA TYR A 480 -9.56 -26.71 -6.71
C TYR A 480 -10.77 -26.24 -7.54
N LEU A 481 -11.38 -25.09 -7.19
CA LEU A 481 -12.54 -24.58 -7.91
C LEU A 481 -12.22 -24.30 -9.39
N PHE A 482 -11.05 -23.74 -9.67
CA PHE A 482 -10.62 -23.49 -11.06
C PHE A 482 -10.46 -24.80 -11.84
N ALA A 483 -9.83 -25.79 -11.24
CA ALA A 483 -9.64 -27.11 -11.86
C ALA A 483 -10.99 -27.87 -12.05
N ALA A 484 -11.88 -27.82 -11.06
CA ALA A 484 -13.21 -28.44 -11.14
C ALA A 484 -14.07 -27.78 -12.24
N ILE A 485 -14.02 -26.47 -12.38
CA ILE A 485 -14.70 -25.76 -13.46
C ILE A 485 -14.08 -26.14 -14.82
N ALA A 486 -12.73 -26.18 -14.94
CA ALA A 486 -12.03 -26.54 -16.17
C ALA A 486 -12.37 -27.96 -16.64
N GLN A 487 -12.51 -28.94 -15.70
CA GLN A 487 -12.87 -30.30 -16.03
C GLN A 487 -14.26 -30.40 -16.69
N ARG A 488 -15.19 -29.51 -16.30
CA ARG A 488 -16.57 -29.50 -16.79
C ARG A 488 -16.77 -28.53 -17.98
N VAL A 489 -15.85 -27.58 -18.17
CA VAL A 489 -15.81 -26.60 -19.28
C VAL A 489 -14.44 -26.71 -19.94
N PRO A 490 -14.18 -27.67 -20.85
CA PRO A 490 -12.83 -27.94 -21.36
C PRO A 490 -12.17 -26.80 -22.11
N ASN A 491 -12.94 -25.85 -22.65
CA ASN A 491 -12.43 -24.63 -23.29
C ASN A 491 -12.33 -23.43 -22.34
N ALA A 492 -12.46 -23.61 -21.03
CA ALA A 492 -12.27 -22.53 -20.05
C ALA A 492 -10.84 -21.99 -20.09
N GLN A 493 -10.73 -20.67 -19.97
CA GLN A 493 -9.47 -19.96 -19.79
C GLN A 493 -9.63 -18.97 -18.63
N PHE A 494 -8.92 -19.23 -17.54
CA PHE A 494 -8.88 -18.37 -16.36
C PHE A 494 -7.79 -17.34 -16.54
N VAL A 495 -8.12 -16.07 -16.33
CA VAL A 495 -7.20 -14.94 -16.47
C VAL A 495 -7.01 -14.27 -15.14
N PHE A 496 -5.77 -14.26 -14.67
CA PHE A 496 -5.36 -13.61 -13.43
C PHE A 496 -4.48 -12.40 -13.74
N LEU A 497 -4.43 -11.43 -12.81
CA LEU A 497 -3.54 -10.28 -12.90
C LEU A 497 -2.49 -10.35 -11.80
N ALA A 498 -1.21 -10.31 -12.17
CA ALA A 498 -0.11 -10.17 -11.25
C ALA A 498 0.25 -8.69 -11.09
N LEU A 499 0.37 -8.22 -9.87
CA LEU A 499 1.12 -6.99 -9.60
C LEU A 499 2.59 -7.20 -10.03
N PRO A 500 3.40 -6.15 -10.20
CA PRO A 500 4.77 -6.25 -10.69
C PRO A 500 5.69 -6.96 -9.66
N ASN A 501 5.39 -8.22 -9.37
CA ASN A 501 6.20 -9.14 -8.59
C ASN A 501 6.09 -10.54 -9.23
N ALA A 502 7.08 -10.88 -10.07
CA ALA A 502 7.11 -12.14 -10.80
C ALA A 502 7.13 -13.37 -9.87
N ALA A 503 7.70 -13.24 -8.68
CA ALA A 503 7.80 -14.34 -7.73
C ALA A 503 6.45 -14.72 -7.13
N ILE A 504 5.59 -13.73 -6.80
CA ILE A 504 4.21 -13.98 -6.36
C ILE A 504 3.42 -14.71 -7.46
N ALA A 505 3.58 -14.27 -8.72
CA ALA A 505 2.95 -14.93 -9.86
C ALA A 505 3.44 -16.38 -10.03
N ARG A 506 4.76 -16.62 -9.87
CA ARG A 506 5.36 -17.97 -9.93
C ARG A 506 4.80 -18.88 -8.83
N GLN A 507 4.80 -18.43 -7.57
CA GLN A 507 4.26 -19.18 -6.44
C GLN A 507 2.78 -19.53 -6.62
N PHE A 508 1.99 -18.57 -7.09
CA PHE A 508 0.58 -18.79 -7.38
C PHE A 508 0.40 -19.80 -8.52
N ARG A 509 1.20 -19.72 -9.59
CA ARG A 509 1.20 -20.68 -10.69
C ARG A 509 1.56 -22.11 -10.22
N GLU A 510 2.58 -22.26 -9.40
CA GLU A 510 2.98 -23.56 -8.83
C GLU A 510 1.85 -24.17 -7.99
N ARG A 511 1.13 -23.35 -7.23
CA ARG A 511 -0.03 -23.78 -6.46
C ARG A 511 -1.17 -24.22 -7.35
N LEU A 512 -1.52 -23.44 -8.39
CA LEU A 512 -2.51 -23.86 -9.39
C LEU A 512 -2.09 -25.12 -10.13
N THR A 513 -0.80 -25.29 -10.47
CA THR A 513 -0.30 -26.50 -11.11
C THR A 513 -0.60 -27.74 -10.29
N ARG A 514 -0.38 -27.70 -8.97
CA ARG A 514 -0.74 -28.79 -8.07
C ARG A 514 -2.25 -29.07 -8.08
N ALA A 515 -3.07 -28.01 -7.98
CA ALA A 515 -4.52 -28.15 -7.97
C ALA A 515 -5.04 -28.77 -9.29
N PHE A 516 -4.57 -28.32 -10.45
CA PHE A 516 -4.96 -28.84 -11.76
C PHE A 516 -4.50 -30.28 -11.97
N SER A 517 -3.28 -30.62 -11.51
CA SER A 517 -2.76 -32.01 -11.61
C SER A 517 -3.62 -33.01 -10.87
N LEU A 518 -4.28 -32.65 -9.77
CA LEU A 518 -5.22 -33.51 -9.04
C LEU A 518 -6.47 -33.86 -9.87
N TYR A 519 -6.80 -33.06 -10.87
CA TYR A 519 -7.91 -33.29 -11.81
C TYR A 519 -7.44 -33.87 -13.15
N GLY A 520 -6.13 -34.20 -13.29
CA GLY A 520 -5.56 -34.70 -14.53
C GLY A 520 -5.48 -33.64 -15.63
N LEU A 521 -5.45 -32.37 -15.28
CA LEU A 521 -5.42 -31.23 -16.20
C LEU A 521 -4.06 -30.56 -16.17
N ASN A 522 -3.65 -29.99 -17.32
CA ASN A 522 -2.47 -29.13 -17.40
C ASN A 522 -2.89 -27.66 -17.19
N VAL A 523 -2.28 -26.99 -16.22
CA VAL A 523 -2.57 -25.61 -15.88
C VAL A 523 -2.33 -24.66 -17.06
N GLU A 524 -1.32 -24.94 -17.91
CA GLU A 524 -0.95 -24.08 -19.05
C GLU A 524 -2.06 -24.05 -20.14
N ASP A 525 -2.90 -25.07 -20.19
CA ASP A 525 -4.02 -25.13 -21.12
C ASP A 525 -5.22 -24.27 -20.65
N HIS A 526 -5.25 -23.87 -19.38
CA HIS A 526 -6.40 -23.24 -18.77
C HIS A 526 -6.11 -21.89 -18.08
N CYS A 527 -4.91 -21.65 -17.58
CA CYS A 527 -4.60 -20.49 -16.76
C CYS A 527 -3.60 -19.54 -17.44
N LEU A 528 -3.96 -18.27 -17.50
CA LEU A 528 -3.11 -17.19 -17.97
C LEU A 528 -2.92 -16.16 -16.85
N ILE A 529 -1.68 -15.88 -16.45
CA ILE A 529 -1.36 -14.83 -15.49
C ILE A 529 -0.73 -13.68 -16.28
N LEU A 530 -1.48 -12.59 -16.42
CA LEU A 530 -1.02 -11.37 -17.08
C LEU A 530 -0.27 -10.47 -16.10
N PRO A 531 0.68 -9.67 -16.56
CA PRO A 531 1.27 -8.61 -15.75
C PRO A 531 0.22 -7.55 -15.40
N GLY A 532 0.55 -6.66 -14.46
CA GLY A 532 -0.28 -5.50 -14.16
C GLY A 532 -0.55 -4.67 -15.42
N LEU A 533 -1.78 -4.25 -15.59
CA LEU A 533 -2.27 -3.49 -16.72
C LEU A 533 -2.52 -2.04 -16.34
N ASP A 534 -2.39 -1.11 -17.26
CA ASP A 534 -2.94 0.21 -17.09
C ASP A 534 -4.48 0.17 -17.05
N TYR A 535 -5.10 1.27 -16.64
CA TYR A 535 -6.55 1.29 -16.41
C TYR A 535 -7.36 1.08 -17.72
N GLN A 536 -6.88 1.58 -18.85
CA GLN A 536 -7.54 1.39 -20.14
C GLN A 536 -7.49 -0.09 -20.58
N ASP A 537 -6.31 -0.69 -20.53
CA ASP A 537 -6.09 -2.09 -20.86
C ASP A 537 -6.87 -3.03 -19.93
N TYR A 538 -6.96 -2.68 -18.65
CA TYR A 538 -7.77 -3.42 -17.68
C TYR A 538 -9.27 -3.40 -18.03
N LEU A 539 -9.83 -2.25 -18.44
CA LEU A 539 -11.23 -2.17 -18.89
C LEU A 539 -11.44 -2.93 -20.22
N ASP A 540 -10.46 -2.90 -21.10
CA ASP A 540 -10.52 -3.66 -22.37
C ASP A 540 -10.46 -5.17 -22.11
N LEU A 541 -9.64 -5.62 -21.15
CA LEU A 541 -9.64 -7.02 -20.70
C LEU A 541 -11.00 -7.44 -20.12
N ASN A 542 -11.64 -6.60 -19.31
CA ASN A 542 -12.99 -6.87 -18.80
C ASN A 542 -14.02 -7.03 -19.94
N ARG A 543 -13.92 -6.22 -21.02
CA ARG A 543 -14.80 -6.35 -22.19
C ARG A 543 -14.53 -7.61 -23.03
N CYS A 544 -13.29 -8.13 -22.96
CA CYS A 544 -12.89 -9.36 -23.65
C CYS A 544 -13.28 -10.63 -22.90
N ALA A 545 -13.58 -10.56 -21.60
CA ALA A 545 -13.98 -11.67 -20.77
C ALA A 545 -15.46 -12.05 -21.01
N ASP A 546 -15.81 -13.29 -20.68
CA ASP A 546 -17.19 -13.80 -20.75
C ASP A 546 -17.91 -13.69 -19.40
N LEU A 547 -17.18 -13.86 -18.31
CA LEU A 547 -17.65 -13.65 -16.93
C LEU A 547 -16.48 -13.42 -15.99
N MET A 548 -16.78 -12.89 -14.80
CA MET A 548 -15.83 -12.72 -13.72
C MET A 548 -16.16 -13.67 -12.56
N LEU A 549 -15.11 -14.27 -12.01
CA LEU A 549 -15.16 -15.07 -10.79
C LEU A 549 -14.72 -14.19 -9.61
N ASP A 550 -15.63 -13.94 -8.68
CA ASP A 550 -15.29 -13.28 -7.42
C ASP A 550 -14.49 -14.21 -6.50
N SER A 551 -13.49 -13.69 -5.79
CA SER A 551 -12.68 -14.48 -4.87
C SER A 551 -13.41 -14.71 -3.54
N TYR A 552 -13.44 -15.97 -3.10
CA TYR A 552 -14.04 -16.34 -1.83
C TYR A 552 -13.19 -15.86 -0.66
N GLY A 553 -13.85 -15.27 0.34
CA GLY A 553 -13.21 -14.76 1.56
C GLY A 553 -12.79 -13.29 1.49
N TRP A 554 -12.36 -12.79 0.33
CA TRP A 554 -12.12 -11.38 0.08
C TRP A 554 -12.65 -10.97 -1.29
N SER A 555 -13.85 -10.49 -1.32
CA SER A 555 -14.62 -10.14 -2.51
C SER A 555 -14.12 -8.88 -3.23
N GLY A 556 -14.39 -8.80 -4.52
CA GLY A 556 -14.11 -7.61 -5.33
C GLY A 556 -15.03 -6.44 -4.99
N GLY A 557 -14.46 -5.28 -4.67
CA GLY A 557 -15.19 -4.03 -4.52
C GLY A 557 -15.19 -3.24 -5.84
N ILE A 558 -14.21 -2.38 -6.03
CA ILE A 558 -14.09 -1.57 -7.26
C ILE A 558 -13.95 -2.43 -8.51
N THR A 559 -13.19 -3.51 -8.46
CA THR A 559 -13.04 -4.42 -9.61
C THR A 559 -14.38 -4.99 -10.08
N THR A 560 -15.29 -5.29 -9.16
CA THR A 560 -16.65 -5.72 -9.50
C THR A 560 -17.48 -4.57 -10.06
N LEU A 561 -17.42 -3.37 -9.46
CA LEU A 561 -18.11 -2.19 -9.99
C LEU A 561 -17.67 -1.85 -11.43
N GLU A 562 -16.38 -2.01 -11.73
CA GLU A 562 -15.81 -1.80 -13.07
C GLU A 562 -16.24 -2.91 -14.06
N ALA A 563 -16.25 -4.17 -13.62
CA ALA A 563 -16.72 -5.28 -14.42
C ALA A 563 -18.20 -5.12 -14.82
N VAL A 564 -19.08 -4.82 -13.87
CA VAL A 564 -20.50 -4.63 -14.18
C VAL A 564 -20.75 -3.36 -15.00
N ALA A 565 -19.90 -2.33 -14.87
CA ALA A 565 -20.01 -1.12 -15.69
C ALA A 565 -19.77 -1.38 -17.18
N VAL A 566 -18.96 -2.39 -17.54
CA VAL A 566 -18.78 -2.84 -18.93
C VAL A 566 -19.81 -3.90 -19.35
N GLY A 567 -20.69 -4.33 -18.43
CA GLY A 567 -21.72 -5.33 -18.68
C GLY A 567 -21.24 -6.78 -18.51
N LEU A 568 -20.13 -7.01 -17.82
CA LEU A 568 -19.59 -8.33 -17.54
C LEU A 568 -20.34 -9.00 -16.37
N PRO A 569 -20.93 -10.19 -16.54
CA PRO A 569 -21.52 -10.93 -15.44
C PRO A 569 -20.45 -11.33 -14.41
N VAL A 570 -20.76 -11.15 -13.13
CA VAL A 570 -19.90 -11.53 -12.02
C VAL A 570 -20.65 -12.50 -11.14
N ILE A 571 -20.04 -13.62 -10.77
CA ILE A 571 -20.62 -14.58 -9.80
C ILE A 571 -19.88 -14.50 -8.48
N THR A 572 -20.61 -14.66 -7.38
CA THR A 572 -20.04 -14.63 -6.03
C THR A 572 -20.64 -15.70 -5.13
N CYS A 573 -19.88 -16.11 -4.13
CA CYS A 573 -20.34 -16.84 -2.97
C CYS A 573 -19.98 -16.01 -1.73
N PRO A 574 -20.97 -15.44 -1.00
CA PRO A 574 -20.68 -14.52 0.09
C PRO A 574 -19.99 -15.22 1.26
N GLY A 575 -18.95 -14.57 1.79
CA GLY A 575 -18.29 -15.00 3.01
C GLY A 575 -19.06 -14.60 4.28
N LYS A 576 -18.50 -14.96 5.44
CA LYS A 576 -19.06 -14.60 6.76
C LYS A 576 -18.71 -13.18 7.20
N LEU A 577 -17.64 -12.61 6.65
CA LEU A 577 -17.13 -11.28 7.00
C LEU A 577 -17.45 -10.30 5.88
N MET A 578 -17.62 -9.04 6.22
CA MET A 578 -17.94 -7.94 5.29
C MET A 578 -17.04 -7.95 4.05
N ARG A 579 -15.74 -8.13 4.22
CA ARG A 579 -14.76 -8.16 3.11
C ARG A 579 -14.97 -9.28 2.09
N GLY A 580 -15.71 -10.32 2.44
CA GLY A 580 -16.12 -11.41 1.53
C GLY A 580 -17.52 -11.20 0.93
N ARG A 581 -18.10 -10.00 1.00
CA ARG A 581 -19.50 -9.73 0.66
C ARG A 581 -19.71 -8.51 -0.24
N HIS A 582 -18.64 -7.89 -0.76
CA HIS A 582 -18.77 -6.71 -1.62
C HIS A 582 -19.55 -7.01 -2.91
N THR A 583 -19.13 -8.04 -3.66
CA THR A 583 -19.83 -8.46 -4.89
C THR A 583 -21.26 -8.94 -4.58
N TYR A 584 -21.47 -9.62 -3.45
CA TYR A 584 -22.80 -9.96 -2.97
C TYR A 584 -23.71 -8.73 -2.86
N ALA A 585 -23.26 -7.69 -2.17
CA ALA A 585 -23.99 -6.45 -2.00
C ALA A 585 -24.27 -5.72 -3.34
N ILE A 586 -23.25 -5.70 -4.23
CA ILE A 586 -23.39 -5.15 -5.58
C ILE A 586 -24.49 -5.87 -6.35
N LEU A 587 -24.48 -7.20 -6.37
CA LEU A 587 -25.51 -8.00 -7.06
C LEU A 587 -26.89 -7.88 -6.40
N LYS A 588 -26.96 -7.81 -5.07
CA LYS A 588 -28.21 -7.53 -4.33
C LYS A 588 -28.80 -6.18 -4.70
N ARG A 589 -27.99 -5.13 -4.77
CA ARG A 589 -28.44 -3.79 -5.19
C ARG A 589 -28.95 -3.78 -6.63
N MET A 590 -28.41 -4.65 -7.49
CA MET A 590 -28.87 -4.85 -8.86
C MET A 590 -30.05 -5.84 -8.97
N GLU A 591 -30.49 -6.48 -7.89
CA GLU A 591 -31.53 -7.54 -7.89
C GLU A 591 -31.16 -8.71 -8.80
N LEU A 592 -29.87 -9.11 -8.81
CA LEU A 592 -29.32 -10.21 -9.63
C LEU A 592 -28.97 -11.43 -8.76
N ASP A 593 -29.93 -11.91 -7.98
CA ASP A 593 -29.77 -13.05 -7.07
C ASP A 593 -29.36 -14.34 -7.80
N SER A 594 -29.67 -14.47 -9.08
CA SER A 594 -29.27 -15.61 -9.92
C SER A 594 -27.76 -15.74 -10.13
N LEU A 595 -26.98 -14.71 -9.83
CA LEU A 595 -25.52 -14.70 -9.88
C LEU A 595 -24.87 -14.88 -8.50
N ILE A 596 -25.67 -15.11 -7.45
CA ILE A 596 -25.24 -15.32 -6.08
C ILE A 596 -25.39 -16.80 -5.72
N ALA A 597 -24.28 -17.46 -5.44
CA ALA A 597 -24.25 -18.83 -4.97
C ALA A 597 -24.42 -18.90 -3.44
N SER A 598 -25.10 -19.94 -2.95
CA SER A 598 -25.30 -20.17 -1.51
C SER A 598 -24.10 -20.83 -0.82
N ASP A 599 -23.29 -21.55 -1.59
CA ASP A 599 -22.12 -22.31 -1.14
C ASP A 599 -21.12 -22.49 -2.29
N LEU A 600 -19.94 -23.05 -2.01
CA LEU A 600 -18.90 -23.26 -3.02
C LEU A 600 -19.28 -24.28 -4.09
N LYS A 601 -20.16 -25.26 -3.79
CA LYS A 601 -20.62 -26.20 -4.80
C LYS A 601 -21.59 -25.56 -5.79
N SER A 602 -22.52 -24.76 -5.31
CA SER A 602 -23.43 -23.98 -6.17
C SER A 602 -22.68 -22.87 -6.93
N TYR A 603 -21.57 -22.34 -6.37
CA TYR A 603 -20.67 -21.42 -7.07
C TYR A 603 -19.99 -22.10 -8.28
N GLU A 604 -19.42 -23.30 -8.08
CA GLU A 604 -18.86 -24.12 -9.16
C GLU A 604 -19.91 -24.39 -10.24
N ASP A 605 -21.12 -24.88 -9.83
CA ASP A 605 -22.21 -25.22 -10.74
C ASP A 605 -22.70 -24.02 -11.55
N LEU A 606 -22.76 -22.82 -10.92
CA LEU A 606 -23.11 -21.57 -11.59
C LEU A 606 -22.04 -21.13 -12.59
N ALA A 607 -20.75 -21.25 -12.21
CA ALA A 607 -19.63 -20.96 -13.10
C ALA A 607 -19.65 -21.88 -14.34
N VAL A 608 -19.92 -23.17 -14.15
CA VAL A 608 -20.07 -24.13 -15.25
C VAL A 608 -21.28 -23.83 -16.11
N LYS A 609 -22.42 -23.46 -15.52
CA LYS A 609 -23.63 -23.08 -16.25
C LYS A 609 -23.37 -21.88 -17.17
N LEU A 610 -22.79 -20.81 -16.62
CA LEU A 610 -22.44 -19.61 -17.42
C LEU A 610 -21.38 -19.94 -18.48
N GLY A 611 -20.47 -20.86 -18.24
CA GLY A 611 -19.47 -21.29 -19.20
C GLY A 611 -20.03 -22.12 -20.33
N SER A 612 -20.99 -22.97 -20.06
CA SER A 612 -21.54 -23.95 -21.03
C SER A 612 -22.77 -23.45 -21.77
N ASP A 613 -23.57 -22.58 -21.17
CA ASP A 613 -24.81 -22.04 -21.72
C ASP A 613 -24.61 -20.59 -22.16
N SER A 614 -24.36 -20.41 -23.45
CA SER A 614 -24.13 -19.08 -24.03
C SER A 614 -25.38 -18.19 -24.03
N GLU A 615 -26.58 -18.75 -24.10
CA GLU A 615 -27.82 -17.98 -24.06
C GLU A 615 -28.06 -17.45 -22.65
N PHE A 616 -27.89 -18.30 -21.65
CA PHE A 616 -27.96 -17.86 -20.23
C PHE A 616 -26.92 -16.81 -19.91
N ARG A 617 -25.68 -16.99 -20.36
CA ARG A 617 -24.59 -16.00 -20.16
C ARG A 617 -24.92 -14.67 -20.82
N TYR A 618 -25.40 -14.69 -22.07
CA TYR A 618 -25.83 -13.48 -22.77
C TYR A 618 -26.97 -12.76 -22.05
N HIS A 619 -27.99 -13.52 -21.61
CA HIS A 619 -29.08 -12.98 -20.83
C HIS A 619 -28.62 -12.28 -19.56
N MET A 620 -27.71 -12.92 -18.80
CA MET A 620 -27.15 -12.31 -17.59
C MET A 620 -26.34 -11.05 -17.88
N ALA A 621 -25.60 -11.00 -18.99
CA ALA A 621 -24.87 -9.80 -19.41
C ALA A 621 -25.83 -8.63 -19.73
N GLU A 622 -26.98 -8.93 -20.38
CA GLU A 622 -27.99 -7.92 -20.65
C GLU A 622 -28.65 -7.40 -19.35
N GLU A 623 -28.98 -8.31 -18.41
CA GLU A 623 -29.51 -7.90 -17.10
C GLU A 623 -28.52 -7.02 -16.33
N VAL A 624 -27.23 -7.35 -16.37
CA VAL A 624 -26.14 -6.51 -15.77
C VAL A 624 -26.12 -5.12 -16.42
N ARG A 625 -26.15 -5.03 -17.76
CA ARG A 625 -26.14 -3.73 -18.46
C ARG A 625 -27.34 -2.85 -18.11
N GLN A 626 -28.53 -3.47 -18.01
CA GLN A 626 -29.78 -2.76 -17.70
C GLN A 626 -29.79 -2.22 -16.27
N ARG A 627 -29.19 -2.94 -15.29
CA ARG A 627 -29.34 -2.63 -13.87
C ARG A 627 -28.11 -1.99 -13.25
N CYS A 628 -26.95 -1.99 -13.92
CA CYS A 628 -25.71 -1.42 -13.35
C CYS A 628 -25.83 0.07 -12.96
N HIS A 629 -26.77 0.81 -13.57
CA HIS A 629 -27.00 2.22 -13.22
C HIS A 629 -27.42 2.43 -11.76
N LEU A 630 -28.02 1.42 -11.10
CA LEU A 630 -28.44 1.46 -9.71
C LEU A 630 -27.25 1.57 -8.71
N LEU A 631 -26.05 1.31 -9.18
CA LEU A 631 -24.83 1.27 -8.34
C LEU A 631 -24.11 2.61 -8.24
N PHE A 632 -24.37 3.51 -9.19
CA PHE A 632 -23.56 4.71 -9.36
C PHE A 632 -24.29 5.96 -8.89
N GLU A 633 -23.52 6.91 -8.34
CA GLU A 633 -24.00 8.21 -7.86
C GLU A 633 -25.14 8.11 -6.83
N ASP A 634 -25.09 7.06 -6.01
CA ASP A 634 -26.07 6.83 -4.95
C ASP A 634 -25.91 7.88 -3.83
N ARG A 635 -26.79 8.90 -3.87
CA ARG A 635 -26.78 9.99 -2.89
C ARG A 635 -27.52 9.65 -1.60
N GLU A 636 -28.29 8.57 -1.56
CA GLU A 636 -29.03 8.16 -0.38
C GLU A 636 -28.07 7.83 0.78
N CYS A 637 -26.96 7.14 0.48
CA CYS A 637 -25.93 6.87 1.48
C CYS A 637 -25.30 8.16 2.04
N VAL A 638 -25.12 9.20 1.19
CA VAL A 638 -24.58 10.49 1.66
C VAL A 638 -25.59 11.24 2.52
N ALA A 639 -26.86 11.20 2.15
CA ALA A 639 -27.93 11.81 2.98
C ALA A 639 -28.02 11.12 4.35
N ALA A 640 -27.90 9.79 4.39
CA ALA A 640 -27.86 9.03 5.64
C ALA A 640 -26.62 9.36 6.48
N LEU A 641 -25.44 9.47 5.85
CA LEU A 641 -24.21 9.89 6.50
C LEU A 641 -24.33 11.30 7.08
N ALA A 642 -24.88 12.26 6.32
CA ALA A 642 -25.12 13.62 6.77
C ALA A 642 -26.09 13.64 7.97
N HIS A 643 -27.17 12.87 7.90
CA HIS A 643 -28.12 12.73 9.01
C HIS A 643 -27.45 12.16 10.26
N PHE A 644 -26.66 11.09 10.10
CA PHE A 644 -25.91 10.48 11.20
C PHE A 644 -24.99 11.51 11.86
N PHE A 645 -24.16 12.25 11.11
CA PHE A 645 -23.28 13.28 11.65
C PHE A 645 -24.02 14.37 12.42
N LEU A 646 -25.18 14.81 11.92
CA LEU A 646 -26.03 15.80 12.60
C LEU A 646 -26.65 15.27 13.89
N THR A 647 -26.89 13.97 14.01
CA THR A 647 -27.42 13.37 15.25
C THR A 647 -26.38 13.29 16.36
N LEU A 648 -25.10 13.08 16.00
CA LEU A 648 -24.00 12.96 16.96
C LEU A 648 -23.69 14.27 17.70
N THR A 649 -24.03 15.41 17.10
CA THR A 649 -23.70 16.73 17.65
C THR A 649 -24.86 17.42 18.35
N LYS A 650 -26.06 16.84 18.30
CA LYS A 650 -27.17 17.29 19.15
C LYS A 650 -26.83 16.91 20.59
N LYS A 651 -26.55 17.91 21.46
CA LYS A 651 -26.52 17.66 22.92
C LYS A 651 -27.83 16.96 23.28
N PRO A 652 -27.80 15.89 24.12
CA PRO A 652 -29.05 15.44 24.75
C PRO A 652 -29.63 16.66 25.41
N ASP A 653 -30.93 16.98 25.08
CA ASP A 653 -31.72 17.96 25.83
C ASP A 653 -31.49 17.65 27.32
N ALA A 654 -30.93 18.61 28.05
CA ALA A 654 -30.84 18.53 29.49
C ALA A 654 -32.28 18.37 29.99
N GLY A 655 -32.70 17.11 30.14
CA GLY A 655 -33.97 16.77 30.71
C GLY A 655 -34.08 17.51 32.04
N HIS A 656 -35.03 18.36 32.12
CA HIS A 656 -35.52 18.84 33.40
C HIS A 656 -35.86 17.62 34.25
N ASP A 657 -35.01 17.36 35.29
CA ASP A 657 -35.52 16.93 36.59
C ASP A 657 -34.50 17.35 37.67
#